data_a6ae08a6441abe62adfe7c521f1f9265
#
_entry.id   a6ae08a6441abe62adfe7c521f1f9265
#
_cell.length_a   1.000
_cell.length_b   1.000
_cell.length_c   1.000
_cell.angle_alpha   90.00
_cell.angle_beta   90.00
_cell.angle_gamma   90.00
#
_symmetry.space_group_name_H-M   'P 1'
#
loop_
_entity.id
_entity.type
_entity.pdbx_description
1 polymer ?
#
loop_
_entity_poly.entity_id
_entity_poly.type
_entity_poly.pdbx_seq_one_letter_code
_entity_poly.pdbx_strand_id
1 'polypeptide(L)'
;MKKTLLIFIPFLSLLGQSISTDQLDQLTFRNIGPSVAGGRIHDIEVLPNDPATVFIASASGGIWKSSNKGTTWKPVFDDQAVSTFGDMAISLSNPDVIYAGSGEQQNRQSTSWGNGIYKSENQGETWRSIGLEKTYHIARVIIHPENPNIVFVAALGNLWNSSKERGVYQTTNGGKNWKKVLYIDDMTGVVDMAMDKNNPNILYAATYQRMRKAWGFNGGGPGSGIYKTTDGGKTWNELTGGLPPGDKGRIGLAASKTRSNIIYATIEHADSSGFYRSGNGGRTWKRVNKLNPRPMYYSHIFVDPNNDDIVYMLATEFYRTKDAGKTFYQMPTRPTYDVGVHSDHHTLWINPNNSNHFFLAGDAGLHESWDGGVAYNRLNNIPIGQFYGIGADMEVPYNIYGGMQDNHSWMGPSATRHWLGILADDWKQVGFGDGMYQQPDPESSMLYNASQNGNIIRVDRKTGNMQGLKPFPSDSKEKYRFDWVTPLAISKHSSKKVFLGGNRLFISDNGGDSWERTEDLSSNTNRDSLTIMGVLGADIKLSKNDGTSSYGEIISISESPLWHRVIWVGTDDGNIQVSRDGGEKWEEVSGNITGIPAGSYVSRVLSSIRDRGSAYVTFDRHREGDWKPYVYRTEDYGKTWVPLTRGLPSGSVNVIAEHPDNPDVLFLGTEHAVYLSVNAGSDWTKFKSNLPTTLYDDLLIHPREKDLVLGTHGRSFWVLDDTSPLAEWSTVYNKPVHVFSVRAATLFHYWKDTSYRAQEEWAGENPPYGAIISYLVNSDVDSVTITVKRRKNQIIRTYRQPVVKGSIQRLAWDLKYPPPSSQQNESKTEGLQKPKPEDIL
;
A
#
# COMPACT_ATOMS: atom_id res chain seq x y z
N MET A 1 -4.81 38.88 56.11
CA MET A 1 -3.97 38.09 55.17
C MET A 1 -4.31 36.63 55.32
N LYS A 2 -5.19 36.09 54.48
CA LYS A 2 -5.47 34.65 54.40
C LYS A 2 -4.52 34.05 53.40
N LYS A 3 -3.65 33.15 53.83
CA LYS A 3 -2.80 32.36 52.96
C LYS A 3 -3.58 31.18 52.45
N THR A 4 -3.88 31.17 51.16
CA THR A 4 -4.47 30.03 50.43
C THR A 4 -3.30 29.08 50.12
N LEU A 5 -3.31 27.91 50.74
CA LEU A 5 -2.38 26.82 50.46
C LEU A 5 -2.91 26.07 49.22
N LEU A 6 -2.26 26.25 48.06
CA LEU A 6 -2.48 25.42 46.89
C LEU A 6 -1.75 24.09 47.15
N ILE A 7 -2.49 23.03 47.42
CA ILE A 7 -1.96 21.66 47.43
C ILE A 7 -1.90 21.19 45.99
N PHE A 8 -0.70 21.15 45.40
CA PHE A 8 -0.42 20.42 44.18
C PHE A 8 -0.46 18.93 44.55
N ILE A 9 -1.49 18.23 44.22
CA ILE A 9 -1.51 16.77 44.19
C ILE A 9 -0.86 16.38 42.88
N PRO A 10 0.36 15.77 42.87
CA PRO A 10 0.89 15.20 41.64
C PRO A 10 -0.04 14.01 41.28
N PHE A 11 -0.74 14.12 40.17
CA PHE A 11 -1.30 12.94 39.50
C PHE A 11 -0.10 12.04 39.16
N LEU A 12 0.23 11.09 40.04
CA LEU A 12 0.92 9.89 39.63
C LEU A 12 -0.07 9.13 38.72
N SER A 13 0.05 9.38 37.42
CA SER A 13 -0.47 8.45 36.43
C SER A 13 0.19 7.11 36.77
N LEU A 14 -0.58 6.14 37.28
CA LEU A 14 -0.22 4.74 37.17
C LEU A 14 -0.03 4.48 35.67
N LEU A 15 1.22 4.59 35.22
CA LEU A 15 1.60 4.17 33.88
C LEU A 15 1.27 2.67 33.84
N GLY A 16 0.17 2.33 33.18
CA GLY A 16 -0.17 0.95 32.86
C GLY A 16 1.04 0.30 32.20
N GLN A 17 1.33 -0.95 32.54
CA GLN A 17 2.52 -1.60 32.01
C GLN A 17 2.40 -1.77 30.50
N SER A 18 3.41 -1.33 29.75
CA SER A 18 3.53 -1.59 28.31
C SER A 18 3.65 -3.11 28.02
N ILE A 19 3.30 -3.50 26.83
CA ILE A 19 3.51 -4.86 26.32
C ILE A 19 4.73 -4.83 25.39
N SER A 20 5.56 -5.86 25.41
CA SER A 20 6.74 -5.94 24.54
C SER A 20 6.44 -6.70 23.25
N THR A 21 7.27 -6.54 22.22
CA THR A 21 7.18 -7.27 20.96
C THR A 21 7.21 -8.78 21.19
N ASP A 22 8.14 -9.28 22.02
CA ASP A 22 8.28 -10.72 22.32
C ASP A 22 7.02 -11.31 22.97
N GLN A 23 6.26 -10.51 23.71
CA GLN A 23 5.01 -10.95 24.31
C GLN A 23 3.88 -11.11 23.31
N LEU A 24 4.01 -10.52 22.13
CA LEU A 24 3.05 -10.56 21.03
C LEU A 24 3.39 -11.58 19.94
N ASP A 25 4.60 -12.15 19.91
CA ASP A 25 5.10 -12.97 18.80
C ASP A 25 4.25 -14.20 18.48
N GLN A 26 3.53 -14.73 19.46
CA GLN A 26 2.64 -15.87 19.26
C GLN A 26 1.23 -15.48 18.78
N LEU A 27 0.94 -14.19 18.67
CA LEU A 27 -0.28 -13.66 18.08
C LEU A 27 -0.08 -13.46 16.58
N THR A 28 -0.34 -14.51 15.80
CA THR A 28 -0.12 -14.49 14.35
C THR A 28 -1.35 -14.01 13.60
N PHE A 29 -1.10 -13.27 12.52
CA PHE A 29 -2.12 -12.79 11.59
C PHE A 29 -2.27 -13.77 10.42
N ARG A 30 -3.47 -13.84 9.86
CA ARG A 30 -3.80 -14.58 8.63
C ARG A 30 -3.80 -13.62 7.46
N ASN A 31 -3.15 -13.96 6.35
CA ASN A 31 -3.41 -13.30 5.08
C ASN A 31 -4.65 -13.93 4.44
N ILE A 32 -5.67 -13.14 4.20
CA ILE A 32 -6.94 -13.63 3.63
C ILE A 32 -7.14 -13.21 2.16
N GLY A 33 -6.18 -12.50 1.58
CA GLY A 33 -6.30 -11.98 0.21
C GLY A 33 -7.08 -10.65 0.15
N PRO A 34 -7.68 -10.33 -0.99
CA PRO A 34 -7.75 -11.11 -2.23
C PRO A 34 -6.45 -11.18 -3.02
N SER A 35 -6.35 -12.18 -3.89
CA SER A 35 -5.37 -12.22 -4.98
C SER A 35 -6.02 -11.97 -6.35
N VAL A 36 -7.33 -11.75 -6.39
CA VAL A 36 -8.16 -11.64 -7.61
C VAL A 36 -7.87 -10.41 -8.46
N ALA A 37 -7.36 -9.37 -7.85
CA ALA A 37 -6.88 -8.18 -8.52
C ALA A 37 -5.52 -7.87 -7.92
N GLY A 38 -4.47 -7.99 -8.72
CA GLY A 38 -3.13 -7.67 -8.29
C GLY A 38 -3.00 -6.20 -7.93
N GLY A 39 -1.89 -5.82 -7.32
CA GLY A 39 -1.48 -4.44 -7.15
C GLY A 39 -0.45 -4.07 -8.19
N ARG A 40 0.03 -2.84 -8.10
CA ARG A 40 1.00 -2.28 -9.04
C ARG A 40 2.34 -3.01 -8.99
N ILE A 41 2.81 -3.47 -10.16
CA ILE A 41 4.13 -4.07 -10.37
C ILE A 41 4.96 -3.11 -11.21
N HIS A 42 6.13 -2.72 -10.70
CA HIS A 42 7.02 -1.78 -11.36
C HIS A 42 8.11 -2.45 -12.17
N ASP A 43 8.51 -3.65 -11.79
CA ASP A 43 9.56 -4.34 -12.50
C ASP A 43 9.42 -5.87 -12.48
N ILE A 44 9.93 -6.51 -13.54
CA ILE A 44 9.93 -7.94 -13.75
C ILE A 44 11.33 -8.35 -14.21
N GLU A 45 11.93 -9.28 -13.50
CA GLU A 45 13.20 -9.87 -13.87
C GLU A 45 13.10 -11.39 -13.95
N VAL A 46 13.66 -11.95 -15.01
CA VAL A 46 13.74 -13.40 -15.22
C VAL A 46 15.19 -13.83 -15.16
N LEU A 47 15.47 -14.86 -14.40
CA LEU A 47 16.83 -15.34 -14.19
C LEU A 47 17.45 -15.83 -15.52
N PRO A 48 18.59 -15.27 -15.99
CA PRO A 48 19.10 -15.53 -17.34
C PRO A 48 19.42 -16.99 -17.65
N ASN A 49 19.85 -17.75 -16.64
CA ASN A 49 20.24 -19.15 -16.75
C ASN A 49 19.15 -20.13 -16.30
N ASP A 50 18.04 -19.62 -15.75
CA ASP A 50 16.88 -20.40 -15.32
C ASP A 50 15.57 -19.62 -15.56
N PRO A 51 14.98 -19.72 -16.76
CA PRO A 51 13.76 -19.00 -17.11
C PRO A 51 12.51 -19.42 -16.32
N ALA A 52 12.60 -20.45 -15.48
CA ALA A 52 11.53 -20.81 -14.55
C ALA A 52 11.50 -19.89 -13.33
N THR A 53 12.63 -19.25 -13.02
CA THR A 53 12.74 -18.32 -11.91
C THR A 53 12.46 -16.89 -12.37
N VAL A 54 11.36 -16.33 -11.83
CA VAL A 54 10.85 -15.00 -12.11
C VAL A 54 10.76 -14.21 -10.82
N PHE A 55 11.20 -12.96 -10.88
CA PHE A 55 11.04 -11.98 -9.80
C PHE A 55 10.10 -10.86 -10.24
N ILE A 56 9.30 -10.36 -9.32
CA ILE A 56 8.57 -9.10 -9.47
C ILE A 56 8.90 -8.18 -8.32
N ALA A 57 9.04 -6.88 -8.64
CA ALA A 57 9.17 -5.81 -7.68
C ALA A 57 7.88 -4.97 -7.72
N SER A 58 7.11 -4.99 -6.64
CA SER A 58 5.86 -4.24 -6.57
C SER A 58 6.07 -2.81 -6.10
N ALA A 59 5.11 -1.94 -6.39
CA ALA A 59 5.13 -0.56 -5.95
C ALA A 59 5.19 -0.45 -4.42
N SER A 60 4.45 -1.31 -3.71
CA SER A 60 4.30 -1.21 -2.25
C SER A 60 4.17 -2.55 -1.51
N GLY A 61 4.26 -3.69 -2.21
CA GLY A 61 4.06 -5.05 -1.65
C GLY A 61 5.31 -5.91 -1.57
N GLY A 62 6.51 -5.35 -1.70
CA GLY A 62 7.78 -6.08 -1.59
C GLY A 62 8.25 -6.72 -2.90
N ILE A 63 9.22 -7.62 -2.78
CA ILE A 63 9.73 -8.43 -3.89
C ILE A 63 9.21 -9.86 -3.73
N TRP A 64 8.74 -10.43 -4.84
CA TRP A 64 8.24 -11.79 -4.91
C TRP A 64 9.05 -12.63 -5.89
N LYS A 65 9.27 -13.89 -5.55
CA LYS A 65 10.01 -14.86 -6.35
C LYS A 65 9.12 -16.05 -6.66
N SER A 66 9.10 -16.45 -7.92
CA SER A 66 8.60 -17.75 -8.37
C SER A 66 9.77 -18.56 -8.93
N SER A 67 9.85 -19.87 -8.62
CA SER A 67 10.83 -20.79 -9.20
C SER A 67 10.16 -21.80 -10.15
N ASN A 68 8.91 -21.55 -10.55
CA ASN A 68 8.09 -22.47 -11.36
C ASN A 68 7.19 -21.73 -12.35
N LYS A 69 7.74 -20.69 -13.01
CA LYS A 69 7.08 -19.88 -14.05
C LYS A 69 5.77 -19.20 -13.58
N GLY A 70 5.71 -18.77 -12.32
CA GLY A 70 4.54 -18.08 -11.79
C GLY A 70 3.44 -18.99 -11.25
N THR A 71 3.64 -20.31 -11.21
CA THR A 71 2.66 -21.23 -10.61
C THR A 71 2.50 -20.97 -9.12
N THR A 72 3.59 -20.69 -8.41
CA THR A 72 3.55 -20.24 -7.01
C THR A 72 4.54 -19.11 -6.78
N TRP A 73 4.24 -18.27 -5.79
CA TRP A 73 5.05 -17.10 -5.42
C TRP A 73 5.37 -17.08 -3.94
N LYS A 74 6.59 -16.67 -3.63
CA LYS A 74 7.08 -16.47 -2.26
C LYS A 74 7.52 -15.01 -2.09
N PRO A 75 7.06 -14.30 -1.04
CA PRO A 75 7.66 -13.02 -0.69
C PRO A 75 9.07 -13.23 -0.17
N VAL A 76 10.03 -12.45 -0.67
CA VAL A 76 11.46 -12.61 -0.32
C VAL A 76 12.08 -11.35 0.29
N PHE A 77 11.23 -10.37 0.68
CA PHE A 77 11.72 -9.07 1.16
C PHE A 77 11.04 -8.57 2.45
N ASP A 78 10.16 -9.34 3.08
CA ASP A 78 9.26 -8.92 4.17
C ASP A 78 9.96 -8.45 5.45
N ASP A 79 11.22 -8.88 5.66
CA ASP A 79 12.01 -8.52 6.85
C ASP A 79 12.82 -7.23 6.69
N GLN A 80 12.75 -6.59 5.52
CA GLN A 80 13.47 -5.34 5.28
C GLN A 80 12.67 -4.13 5.79
N ALA A 81 13.33 -2.97 5.81
CA ALA A 81 12.76 -1.76 6.39
C ALA A 81 11.70 -1.07 5.50
N VAL A 82 11.62 -1.43 4.23
CA VAL A 82 10.69 -0.88 3.23
C VAL A 82 10.12 -1.99 2.36
N SER A 83 9.04 -1.70 1.63
CA SER A 83 8.37 -2.64 0.72
C SER A 83 8.12 -2.06 -0.66
N THR A 84 8.64 -0.87 -0.95
CA THR A 84 8.36 -0.12 -2.18
C THR A 84 9.55 -0.13 -3.11
N PHE A 85 9.32 -0.32 -4.41
CA PHE A 85 10.37 -0.44 -5.41
C PHE A 85 10.08 0.38 -6.66
N GLY A 86 11.14 0.92 -7.25
CA GLY A 86 11.09 1.53 -8.55
C GLY A 86 11.70 0.69 -9.65
N ASP A 87 12.76 -0.09 -9.34
CA ASP A 87 13.46 -0.92 -10.32
C ASP A 87 14.32 -2.01 -9.64
N MET A 88 14.57 -3.09 -10.35
CA MET A 88 15.44 -4.19 -9.93
C MET A 88 16.31 -4.62 -11.10
N ALA A 89 17.50 -5.16 -10.83
CA ALA A 89 18.37 -5.68 -11.89
C ALA A 89 19.10 -6.95 -11.44
N ILE A 90 19.14 -7.95 -12.31
CA ILE A 90 19.92 -9.18 -12.14
C ILE A 90 21.21 -9.07 -12.94
N SER A 91 22.33 -9.45 -12.34
CA SER A 91 23.62 -9.46 -13.05
C SER A 91 23.68 -10.57 -14.09
N LEU A 92 24.01 -10.22 -15.34
CA LEU A 92 24.19 -11.18 -16.43
C LEU A 92 25.43 -12.06 -16.23
N SER A 93 26.50 -11.52 -15.64
CA SER A 93 27.76 -12.23 -15.42
C SER A 93 27.77 -13.08 -14.14
N ASN A 94 26.89 -12.77 -13.20
CA ASN A 94 26.68 -13.55 -11.98
C ASN A 94 25.22 -13.44 -11.51
N PRO A 95 24.32 -14.33 -11.98
CA PRO A 95 22.89 -14.25 -11.69
C PRO A 95 22.49 -14.40 -10.20
N ASP A 96 23.42 -14.81 -9.33
CA ASP A 96 23.17 -14.79 -7.87
C ASP A 96 23.08 -13.37 -7.31
N VAL A 97 23.66 -12.39 -8.05
CA VAL A 97 23.70 -10.99 -7.62
C VAL A 97 22.55 -10.20 -8.21
N ILE A 98 21.73 -9.68 -7.32
CA ILE A 98 20.56 -8.84 -7.64
C ILE A 98 20.68 -7.52 -6.87
N TYR A 99 20.37 -6.41 -7.54
CA TYR A 99 20.21 -5.10 -6.91
C TYR A 99 18.77 -4.63 -7.05
N ALA A 100 18.22 -4.04 -5.98
CA ALA A 100 16.87 -3.51 -5.94
C ALA A 100 16.86 -2.08 -5.41
N GLY A 101 16.37 -1.15 -6.22
CA GLY A 101 16.21 0.26 -5.90
C GLY A 101 14.85 0.52 -5.28
N SER A 102 14.84 0.98 -4.02
CA SER A 102 13.58 1.20 -3.30
C SER A 102 12.95 2.56 -3.60
N GLY A 103 11.64 2.64 -3.35
CA GLY A 103 10.81 3.82 -3.58
C GLY A 103 10.19 3.86 -4.96
N GLU A 104 8.89 4.02 -5.00
CA GLU A 104 8.07 4.05 -6.21
C GLU A 104 8.50 5.18 -7.15
N GLN A 105 8.65 4.89 -8.45
CA GLN A 105 9.11 5.88 -9.43
C GLN A 105 8.01 6.78 -10.01
N GLN A 106 6.75 6.41 -9.86
CA GLN A 106 5.60 7.19 -10.31
C GLN A 106 5.36 8.43 -9.45
N ASN A 107 4.48 9.31 -9.92
CA ASN A 107 4.23 10.61 -9.31
C ASN A 107 2.81 10.74 -8.76
N ARG A 108 2.27 9.67 -8.14
CA ARG A 108 0.92 9.66 -7.57
C ARG A 108 0.88 10.38 -6.21
N GLN A 109 -0.33 10.73 -5.75
CA GLN A 109 -0.58 11.19 -4.39
C GLN A 109 -0.37 10.09 -3.34
N SER A 110 -0.54 8.83 -3.76
CA SER A 110 -0.32 7.62 -2.95
C SER A 110 1.08 7.02 -3.10
N THR A 111 2.02 7.74 -3.74
CA THR A 111 3.39 7.25 -3.92
C THR A 111 4.09 7.05 -2.58
N SER A 112 4.57 5.83 -2.35
CA SER A 112 5.37 5.49 -1.17
C SER A 112 6.87 5.65 -1.43
N TRP A 113 7.61 5.97 -0.39
CA TRP A 113 9.05 6.20 -0.46
C TRP A 113 9.85 4.99 -0.01
N GLY A 114 11.08 4.92 -0.51
CA GLY A 114 12.08 3.95 -0.11
C GLY A 114 13.17 4.55 0.76
N ASN A 115 14.20 3.76 1.01
CA ASN A 115 15.37 4.13 1.81
C ASN A 115 16.68 3.65 1.18
N GLY A 116 16.83 3.80 -0.12
CA GLY A 116 18.05 3.50 -0.85
C GLY A 116 18.04 2.20 -1.62
N ILE A 117 19.21 1.59 -1.76
CA ILE A 117 19.42 0.41 -2.58
C ILE A 117 19.75 -0.82 -1.75
N TYR A 118 19.24 -1.97 -2.18
CA TYR A 118 19.47 -3.26 -1.57
C TYR A 118 20.20 -4.20 -2.52
N LYS A 119 20.93 -5.15 -1.95
CA LYS A 119 21.65 -6.19 -2.69
C LYS A 119 21.35 -7.56 -2.12
N SER A 120 21.10 -8.52 -3.01
CA SER A 120 21.19 -9.95 -2.73
C SER A 120 22.42 -10.53 -3.42
N GLU A 121 23.02 -11.57 -2.83
CA GLU A 121 24.13 -12.34 -3.38
C GLU A 121 23.82 -13.85 -3.44
N ASN A 122 22.52 -14.20 -3.33
CA ASN A 122 21.99 -15.55 -3.31
C ASN A 122 20.59 -15.64 -3.96
N GLN A 123 20.42 -15.00 -5.13
CA GLN A 123 19.17 -15.04 -5.92
C GLN A 123 17.93 -14.61 -5.10
N GLY A 124 18.09 -13.55 -4.28
CA GLY A 124 16.97 -12.97 -3.54
C GLY A 124 16.56 -13.69 -2.25
N GLU A 125 17.27 -14.73 -1.82
CA GLU A 125 16.94 -15.42 -0.56
C GLU A 125 17.22 -14.53 0.67
N THR A 126 18.25 -13.70 0.60
CA THR A 126 18.55 -12.69 1.62
C THR A 126 18.94 -11.36 0.99
N TRP A 127 18.62 -10.27 1.68
CA TRP A 127 18.86 -8.91 1.23
C TRP A 127 19.59 -8.08 2.30
N ARG A 128 20.41 -7.15 1.86
CA ARG A 128 21.02 -6.15 2.74
C ARG A 128 20.98 -4.77 2.11
N SER A 129 20.73 -3.74 2.91
CA SER A 129 20.90 -2.35 2.49
C SER A 129 22.38 -2.07 2.21
N ILE A 130 22.65 -1.35 1.14
CA ILE A 130 24.00 -0.97 0.71
C ILE A 130 24.14 0.54 0.47
N GLY A 131 23.26 1.34 1.11
CA GLY A 131 23.37 2.81 1.13
C GLY A 131 22.34 3.53 0.27
N LEU A 132 22.58 4.82 0.07
CA LEU A 132 21.70 5.76 -0.64
C LEU A 132 20.35 5.97 0.05
N GLU A 133 20.27 5.87 1.37
CA GLU A 133 19.01 5.86 2.16
C GLU A 133 18.16 7.13 1.93
N LYS A 134 18.81 8.26 1.65
CA LYS A 134 18.12 9.56 1.45
C LYS A 134 17.73 9.84 0.00
N THR A 135 17.84 8.85 -0.90
CA THR A 135 17.39 9.01 -2.29
C THR A 135 15.87 8.92 -2.43
N TYR A 136 15.17 8.34 -1.48
CA TYR A 136 13.70 8.15 -1.41
C TYR A 136 13.10 7.39 -2.59
N HIS A 137 13.47 7.69 -3.84
CA HIS A 137 12.93 7.05 -5.04
C HIS A 137 14.06 6.75 -6.01
N ILE A 138 14.26 5.47 -6.31
CA ILE A 138 15.21 4.98 -7.30
C ILE A 138 14.43 4.47 -8.51
N ALA A 139 14.65 5.09 -9.66
CA ALA A 139 13.86 4.81 -10.86
C ALA A 139 14.50 3.79 -11.80
N ARG A 140 15.85 3.63 -11.76
CA ARG A 140 16.54 2.67 -12.60
C ARG A 140 17.82 2.20 -11.94
N VAL A 141 18.11 0.90 -12.09
CA VAL A 141 19.36 0.25 -11.68
C VAL A 141 19.96 -0.44 -12.90
N ILE A 142 21.19 -0.11 -13.25
CA ILE A 142 21.89 -0.74 -14.38
C ILE A 142 23.20 -1.36 -13.90
N ILE A 143 23.34 -2.67 -14.08
CA ILE A 143 24.55 -3.43 -13.77
C ILE A 143 25.41 -3.55 -15.04
N HIS A 144 26.70 -3.34 -14.92
CA HIS A 144 27.66 -3.58 -16.02
C HIS A 144 27.59 -5.07 -16.44
N PRO A 145 27.43 -5.38 -17.73
CA PRO A 145 27.14 -6.75 -18.18
C PRO A 145 28.22 -7.77 -17.81
N GLU A 146 29.47 -7.36 -17.69
CA GLU A 146 30.60 -8.25 -17.39
C GLU A 146 31.13 -8.16 -15.95
N ASN A 147 30.64 -7.18 -15.15
CA ASN A 147 31.13 -6.97 -13.77
C ASN A 147 30.01 -6.59 -12.82
N PRO A 148 29.54 -7.49 -11.96
CA PRO A 148 28.43 -7.25 -11.04
C PRO A 148 28.73 -6.20 -9.96
N ASN A 149 29.99 -5.76 -9.84
CA ASN A 149 30.39 -4.74 -8.86
C ASN A 149 30.32 -3.31 -9.43
N ILE A 150 30.11 -3.14 -10.74
CA ILE A 150 29.91 -1.84 -11.37
C ILE A 150 28.42 -1.63 -11.60
N VAL A 151 27.82 -0.68 -10.89
CA VAL A 151 26.38 -0.42 -10.93
C VAL A 151 26.12 1.08 -10.99
N PHE A 152 25.16 1.46 -11.83
CA PHE A 152 24.62 2.82 -11.93
C PHE A 152 23.19 2.84 -11.38
N VAL A 153 22.87 3.87 -10.62
CA VAL A 153 21.56 4.06 -9.98
C VAL A 153 21.01 5.44 -10.35
N ALA A 154 19.83 5.47 -10.95
CA ALA A 154 19.08 6.69 -11.20
C ALA A 154 18.24 7.06 -9.97
N ALA A 155 18.65 8.08 -9.25
CA ALA A 155 17.94 8.60 -8.10
C ALA A 155 17.07 9.79 -8.49
N LEU A 156 15.74 9.61 -8.37
CA LEU A 156 14.76 10.69 -8.52
C LEU A 156 14.77 11.66 -7.31
N GLY A 157 15.22 11.19 -6.16
CA GLY A 157 15.20 11.96 -4.91
C GLY A 157 13.81 12.11 -4.32
N ASN A 158 13.68 12.95 -3.30
CA ASN A 158 12.42 13.21 -2.62
C ASN A 158 11.38 13.81 -3.57
N LEU A 159 10.18 13.21 -3.64
CA LEU A 159 9.08 13.69 -4.49
C LEU A 159 8.48 15.01 -3.99
N TRP A 160 8.48 15.21 -2.68
CA TRP A 160 7.72 16.30 -2.03
C TRP A 160 8.57 17.53 -1.69
N ASN A 161 9.89 17.40 -1.71
CA ASN A 161 10.80 18.48 -1.33
C ASN A 161 12.08 18.48 -2.15
N SER A 162 12.79 19.61 -2.15
CA SER A 162 14.14 19.68 -2.66
C SER A 162 15.06 18.70 -1.92
N SER A 163 16.00 18.11 -2.63
CA SER A 163 16.93 17.12 -2.09
C SER A 163 18.23 17.12 -2.85
N LYS A 164 19.33 17.19 -2.15
CA LYS A 164 20.67 17.04 -2.75
C LYS A 164 20.96 15.59 -3.18
N GLU A 165 20.12 14.64 -2.76
CA GLU A 165 20.28 13.20 -3.05
C GLU A 165 19.60 12.78 -4.36
N ARG A 166 19.65 13.63 -5.38
CA ARG A 166 19.16 13.42 -6.75
C ARG A 166 20.31 13.18 -7.69
N GLY A 167 20.08 12.50 -8.84
CA GLY A 167 21.07 12.32 -9.89
C GLY A 167 21.43 10.88 -10.20
N VAL A 168 22.60 10.67 -10.83
CA VAL A 168 23.14 9.32 -11.07
C VAL A 168 24.23 9.02 -10.05
N TYR A 169 24.12 7.87 -9.41
CA TYR A 169 25.16 7.32 -8.54
C TYR A 169 25.81 6.11 -9.20
N GLN A 170 27.11 5.96 -8.97
CA GLN A 170 27.89 4.83 -9.44
C GLN A 170 28.63 4.18 -8.28
N THR A 171 28.64 2.85 -8.25
CA THR A 171 29.62 2.07 -7.50
C THR A 171 30.52 1.29 -8.45
N THR A 172 31.75 1.00 -8.03
CA THR A 172 32.70 0.11 -8.73
C THR A 172 33.18 -1.02 -7.83
N ASN A 173 32.57 -1.17 -6.65
CA ASN A 173 32.96 -2.14 -5.63
C ASN A 173 31.76 -2.84 -4.97
N GLY A 174 30.68 -3.02 -5.75
CA GLY A 174 29.51 -3.79 -5.32
C GLY A 174 28.67 -3.12 -4.25
N GLY A 175 28.65 -1.78 -4.22
CA GLY A 175 27.81 -1.00 -3.30
C GLY A 175 28.52 -0.64 -1.97
N LYS A 176 29.82 -0.98 -1.80
CA LYS A 176 30.55 -0.58 -0.59
C LYS A 176 30.71 0.94 -0.50
N ASN A 177 30.88 1.61 -1.65
CA ASN A 177 30.94 3.06 -1.76
C ASN A 177 30.16 3.53 -3.00
N TRP A 178 29.53 4.68 -2.89
CA TRP A 178 28.78 5.33 -3.96
C TRP A 178 29.35 6.68 -4.28
N LYS A 179 29.48 6.99 -5.58
CA LYS A 179 29.88 8.30 -6.09
C LYS A 179 28.74 8.88 -6.89
N LYS A 180 28.31 10.11 -6.61
CA LYS A 180 27.39 10.85 -7.47
C LYS A 180 28.15 11.31 -8.70
N VAL A 181 27.75 10.84 -9.88
CA VAL A 181 28.45 11.08 -11.15
C VAL A 181 27.70 12.02 -12.09
N LEU A 182 26.39 12.23 -11.87
CA LEU A 182 25.59 13.28 -12.53
C LEU A 182 24.71 13.95 -11.47
N TYR A 183 24.73 15.27 -11.45
CA TYR A 183 23.87 16.09 -10.59
C TYR A 183 23.55 17.40 -11.32
N ILE A 184 22.29 17.78 -11.36
CA ILE A 184 21.84 19.02 -11.98
C ILE A 184 21.56 20.07 -10.89
N ASP A 185 20.54 19.85 -10.08
CA ASP A 185 20.15 20.69 -8.95
C ASP A 185 19.32 19.88 -7.94
N ASP A 186 18.87 20.51 -6.84
CA ASP A 186 18.10 19.84 -5.76
C ASP A 186 16.64 19.59 -6.09
N MET A 187 16.15 19.99 -7.27
CA MET A 187 14.79 19.72 -7.75
C MET A 187 14.76 18.72 -8.90
N THR A 188 15.92 18.41 -9.49
CA THR A 188 16.06 17.58 -10.69
C THR A 188 16.71 16.23 -10.37
N GLY A 189 15.95 15.14 -10.48
CA GLY A 189 16.45 13.78 -10.37
C GLY A 189 16.68 13.13 -11.73
N VAL A 190 16.94 11.80 -11.73
CA VAL A 190 17.06 11.00 -12.95
C VAL A 190 15.95 9.94 -12.92
N VAL A 191 15.10 9.95 -13.97
CA VAL A 191 13.90 9.11 -14.05
C VAL A 191 14.09 7.85 -14.86
N ASP A 192 15.05 7.86 -15.78
CA ASP A 192 15.35 6.69 -16.61
C ASP A 192 16.81 6.70 -17.09
N MET A 193 17.35 5.54 -17.37
CA MET A 193 18.69 5.36 -17.95
C MET A 193 18.72 4.21 -18.94
N ALA A 194 19.56 4.33 -19.95
CA ALA A 194 19.83 3.25 -20.89
C ALA A 194 21.34 3.10 -21.12
N MET A 195 21.84 1.86 -21.11
CA MET A 195 23.23 1.51 -21.41
C MET A 195 23.32 0.92 -22.82
N ASP A 196 24.34 1.27 -23.56
CA ASP A 196 24.67 0.61 -24.83
C ASP A 196 25.17 -0.81 -24.56
N LYS A 197 24.47 -1.81 -25.10
CA LYS A 197 24.82 -3.21 -24.88
C LYS A 197 26.21 -3.61 -25.37
N ASN A 198 26.69 -2.97 -26.44
CA ASN A 198 27.96 -3.31 -27.08
C ASN A 198 29.14 -2.49 -26.52
N ASN A 199 28.84 -1.39 -25.81
CA ASN A 199 29.86 -0.55 -25.15
C ASN A 199 29.33 -0.01 -23.83
N PRO A 200 29.55 -0.71 -22.71
CA PRO A 200 29.04 -0.32 -21.37
C PRO A 200 29.56 1.04 -20.86
N ASN A 201 30.56 1.65 -21.51
CA ASN A 201 30.99 2.99 -21.19
C ASN A 201 30.05 4.07 -21.74
N ILE A 202 29.10 3.71 -22.62
CA ILE A 202 28.11 4.61 -23.16
C ILE A 202 26.79 4.43 -22.41
N LEU A 203 26.38 5.47 -21.68
CA LEU A 203 25.07 5.52 -21.03
C LEU A 203 24.34 6.81 -21.39
N TYR A 204 23.03 6.73 -21.33
CA TYR A 204 22.11 7.85 -21.45
C TYR A 204 21.31 7.97 -20.16
N ALA A 205 21.07 9.20 -19.69
CA ALA A 205 20.29 9.50 -18.51
C ALA A 205 19.21 10.55 -18.83
N ALA A 206 17.97 10.27 -18.49
CA ALA A 206 16.87 11.22 -18.56
C ALA A 206 16.71 11.92 -17.22
N THR A 207 16.97 13.22 -17.17
CA THR A 207 16.74 14.03 -15.97
C THR A 207 15.29 14.51 -15.91
N TYR A 208 14.76 14.69 -14.70
CA TYR A 208 13.37 15.05 -14.45
C TYR A 208 13.26 15.99 -13.26
N GLN A 209 12.86 17.22 -13.53
CA GLN A 209 12.53 18.21 -12.50
C GLN A 209 11.07 18.02 -12.09
N ARG A 210 10.84 17.66 -10.82
CA ARG A 210 9.49 17.35 -10.33
C ARG A 210 9.31 17.63 -8.84
N MET A 211 8.10 18.01 -8.48
CA MET A 211 7.68 18.08 -7.07
C MET A 211 6.16 17.97 -6.94
N ARG A 212 5.70 17.21 -5.93
CA ARG A 212 4.29 17.08 -5.55
C ARG A 212 4.05 17.69 -4.18
N LYS A 213 2.89 18.30 -4.01
CA LYS A 213 2.35 18.78 -2.74
C LYS A 213 0.91 18.26 -2.59
N ALA A 214 0.32 18.41 -1.41
CA ALA A 214 -1.08 18.05 -1.20
C ALA A 214 -2.02 18.75 -2.20
N TRP A 215 -1.71 20.00 -2.56
CA TRP A 215 -2.52 20.84 -3.46
C TRP A 215 -2.22 20.72 -4.94
N GLY A 216 -1.25 19.89 -5.38
CA GLY A 216 -0.94 19.75 -6.81
C GLY A 216 0.42 19.17 -7.12
N PHE A 217 0.71 19.12 -8.41
CA PHE A 217 1.95 18.57 -8.94
C PHE A 217 2.57 19.54 -9.97
N ASN A 218 3.88 19.68 -9.96
CA ASN A 218 4.63 20.31 -11.03
C ASN A 218 5.60 19.28 -11.62
N GLY A 219 5.28 18.83 -12.82
CA GLY A 219 5.93 17.72 -13.50
C GLY A 219 6.87 18.17 -14.63
N GLY A 220 7.56 19.28 -14.49
CA GLY A 220 8.53 19.71 -15.50
C GLY A 220 9.32 20.93 -15.08
N GLY A 221 10.34 21.24 -15.88
CA GLY A 221 11.17 22.42 -15.69
C GLY A 221 12.48 22.39 -16.50
N PRO A 222 13.32 23.43 -16.37
CA PRO A 222 14.55 23.59 -17.13
C PRO A 222 15.61 22.51 -16.84
N GLY A 223 15.55 21.84 -15.68
CA GLY A 223 16.46 20.76 -15.34
C GLY A 223 16.18 19.44 -16.06
N SER A 224 15.01 19.29 -16.70
CA SER A 224 14.64 18.07 -17.44
C SER A 224 15.31 18.02 -18.80
N GLY A 225 16.05 16.93 -19.09
CA GLY A 225 16.79 16.77 -20.33
C GLY A 225 17.37 15.37 -20.52
N ILE A 226 18.13 15.17 -21.57
CA ILE A 226 18.84 13.91 -21.83
C ILE A 226 20.35 14.17 -21.78
N TYR A 227 21.05 13.39 -20.99
CA TYR A 227 22.50 13.44 -20.83
C TYR A 227 23.15 12.16 -21.32
N LYS A 228 24.37 12.26 -21.84
CA LYS A 228 25.16 11.13 -22.33
C LYS A 228 26.56 11.14 -21.75
N THR A 229 27.02 9.96 -21.34
CA THR A 229 28.44 9.67 -21.08
C THR A 229 29.01 8.72 -22.14
N THR A 230 30.31 8.78 -22.40
CA THR A 230 31.06 7.86 -23.27
C THR A 230 32.31 7.30 -22.58
N ASP A 231 32.46 7.57 -21.29
CA ASP A 231 33.66 7.26 -20.49
C ASP A 231 33.31 6.53 -19.17
N GLY A 232 32.15 5.83 -19.17
CA GLY A 232 31.69 5.07 -18.00
C GLY A 232 31.23 5.95 -16.84
N GLY A 233 30.62 7.10 -17.13
CA GLY A 233 30.03 7.99 -16.14
C GLY A 233 30.99 9.01 -15.54
N LYS A 234 32.21 9.13 -16.03
CA LYS A 234 33.17 10.13 -15.52
C LYS A 234 32.78 11.54 -15.91
N THR A 235 32.29 11.72 -17.15
CA THR A 235 31.76 12.97 -17.67
C THR A 235 30.41 12.76 -18.32
N TRP A 236 29.54 13.77 -18.24
CA TRP A 236 28.22 13.76 -18.84
C TRP A 236 27.98 15.03 -19.64
N ASN A 237 27.43 14.90 -20.85
CA ASN A 237 27.12 16.00 -21.76
C ASN A 237 25.63 16.00 -22.05
N GLU A 238 25.00 17.16 -21.96
CA GLU A 238 23.62 17.34 -22.36
C GLU A 238 23.44 17.20 -23.87
N LEU A 239 22.38 16.51 -24.28
CA LEU A 239 22.00 16.34 -25.68
C LEU A 239 20.84 17.30 -26.01
N THR A 240 21.05 18.19 -26.97
CA THR A 240 20.07 19.22 -27.38
C THR A 240 19.65 19.14 -28.83
N GLY A 241 20.45 18.48 -29.69
CA GLY A 241 20.25 18.43 -31.12
C GLY A 241 18.93 17.85 -31.58
N GLY A 242 17.95 18.67 -31.96
CA GLY A 242 16.63 18.25 -32.42
C GLY A 242 15.65 17.83 -31.35
N LEU A 243 16.00 18.01 -30.07
CA LEU A 243 15.08 17.91 -28.95
C LEU A 243 14.24 19.18 -28.80
N PRO A 244 13.02 19.12 -28.20
CA PRO A 244 12.20 20.30 -27.97
C PRO A 244 12.93 21.32 -27.07
N PRO A 245 12.88 22.61 -27.38
CA PRO A 245 13.48 23.68 -26.57
C PRO A 245 12.60 23.96 -25.32
N GLY A 246 13.20 24.54 -24.29
CA GLY A 246 12.47 24.93 -23.05
C GLY A 246 12.18 23.76 -22.12
N ASP A 247 11.19 24.00 -21.24
CA ASP A 247 10.86 23.07 -20.18
C ASP A 247 10.29 21.75 -20.69
N LYS A 248 10.83 20.67 -20.18
CA LYS A 248 10.38 19.31 -20.46
C LYS A 248 9.84 18.69 -19.18
N GLY A 249 8.90 17.77 -19.34
CA GLY A 249 8.44 16.89 -18.28
C GLY A 249 9.21 15.57 -18.25
N ARG A 250 8.48 14.47 -18.04
CA ARG A 250 9.05 13.13 -17.94
C ARG A 250 9.57 12.65 -19.29
N ILE A 251 10.73 11.97 -19.25
CA ILE A 251 11.38 11.40 -20.41
C ILE A 251 11.65 9.92 -20.14
N GLY A 252 11.21 9.04 -21.04
CA GLY A 252 11.59 7.64 -21.07
C GLY A 252 12.65 7.37 -22.11
N LEU A 253 13.55 6.43 -21.86
CA LEU A 253 14.69 6.09 -22.72
C LEU A 253 14.76 4.59 -23.01
N ALA A 254 15.05 4.22 -24.26
CA ALA A 254 15.42 2.86 -24.60
C ALA A 254 16.53 2.81 -25.66
N ALA A 255 17.62 2.12 -25.34
CA ALA A 255 18.69 1.84 -26.29
C ALA A 255 18.42 0.55 -27.06
N SER A 256 18.76 0.54 -28.34
CA SER A 256 18.76 -0.66 -29.16
C SER A 256 19.63 -1.76 -28.55
N LYS A 257 19.16 -2.99 -28.66
CA LYS A 257 19.90 -4.17 -28.17
C LYS A 257 20.84 -4.75 -29.25
N THR A 258 20.71 -4.31 -30.52
CA THR A 258 21.50 -4.83 -31.64
C THR A 258 22.42 -3.79 -32.27
N ARG A 259 22.07 -2.47 -32.25
CA ARG A 259 22.80 -1.37 -32.89
C ARG A 259 23.07 -0.22 -31.92
N SER A 260 24.35 0.03 -31.60
CA SER A 260 24.81 1.03 -30.63
C SER A 260 24.42 2.47 -30.90
N ASN A 261 24.02 2.82 -32.10
CA ASN A 261 23.72 4.19 -32.51
C ASN A 261 22.22 4.53 -32.49
N ILE A 262 21.34 3.56 -32.18
CA ILE A 262 19.91 3.76 -32.18
C ILE A 262 19.40 3.88 -30.74
N ILE A 263 18.78 5.03 -30.47
CA ILE A 263 18.16 5.36 -29.18
C ILE A 263 16.76 5.90 -29.44
N TYR A 264 15.83 5.49 -28.60
CA TYR A 264 14.47 5.99 -28.57
C TYR A 264 14.20 6.76 -27.28
N ALA A 265 13.32 7.75 -27.37
CA ALA A 265 12.84 8.51 -26.22
C ALA A 265 11.35 8.84 -26.35
N THR A 266 10.62 8.80 -25.26
CA THR A 266 9.36 9.54 -25.09
C THR A 266 9.69 10.84 -24.37
N ILE A 267 9.15 11.96 -24.82
CA ILE A 267 9.42 13.28 -24.22
C ILE A 267 8.11 14.00 -23.97
N GLU A 268 7.86 14.35 -22.71
CA GLU A 268 6.77 15.24 -22.32
C GLU A 268 7.18 16.70 -22.55
N HIS A 269 6.33 17.42 -23.27
CA HIS A 269 6.53 18.85 -23.57
C HIS A 269 5.20 19.49 -23.96
N ALA A 270 4.97 20.73 -23.57
CA ALA A 270 3.68 21.40 -23.78
C ALA A 270 3.22 21.34 -25.26
N ASP A 271 4.11 21.64 -26.21
CA ASP A 271 3.76 21.74 -27.64
C ASP A 271 4.33 20.61 -28.49
N SER A 272 5.34 19.89 -28.01
CA SER A 272 6.13 18.93 -28.80
C SER A 272 6.27 17.57 -28.12
N SER A 273 5.30 17.20 -27.28
CA SER A 273 5.25 15.87 -26.67
C SER A 273 5.17 14.78 -27.73
N GLY A 274 5.87 13.64 -27.53
CA GLY A 274 5.83 12.55 -28.48
C GLY A 274 6.98 11.55 -28.36
N PHE A 275 7.08 10.69 -29.37
CA PHE A 275 8.09 9.66 -29.52
C PHE A 275 9.20 10.13 -30.46
N TYR A 276 10.44 10.08 -29.99
CA TYR A 276 11.65 10.56 -30.64
C TYR A 276 12.60 9.39 -30.92
N ARG A 277 13.37 9.52 -32.00
CA ARG A 277 14.41 8.56 -32.40
C ARG A 277 15.69 9.29 -32.79
N SER A 278 16.82 8.77 -32.32
CA SER A 278 18.16 9.10 -32.82
C SER A 278 18.74 7.87 -33.51
N GLY A 279 19.36 8.09 -34.69
CA GLY A 279 20.11 7.11 -35.45
C GLY A 279 21.61 7.28 -35.39
N ASN A 280 22.12 8.21 -34.57
CA ASN A 280 23.55 8.58 -34.51
C ASN A 280 24.07 8.75 -33.07
N GLY A 281 23.53 7.91 -32.16
CA GLY A 281 23.98 7.86 -30.77
C GLY A 281 23.62 9.10 -29.98
N GLY A 282 22.46 9.70 -30.25
CA GLY A 282 21.90 10.83 -29.48
C GLY A 282 22.40 12.20 -29.97
N ARG A 283 23.29 12.29 -31.00
CA ARG A 283 23.78 13.58 -31.51
C ARG A 283 22.65 14.44 -32.10
N THR A 284 21.72 13.80 -32.83
CA THR A 284 20.50 14.44 -33.31
C THR A 284 19.29 13.58 -33.13
N TRP A 285 18.16 14.20 -32.82
CA TRP A 285 16.87 13.56 -32.56
C TRP A 285 15.84 14.04 -33.57
N LYS A 286 14.92 13.15 -33.89
CA LYS A 286 13.74 13.46 -34.72
C LYS A 286 12.49 12.95 -34.01
N ARG A 287 11.50 13.81 -33.85
CA ARG A 287 10.15 13.38 -33.46
C ARG A 287 9.55 12.56 -34.60
N VAL A 288 9.34 11.28 -34.39
CA VAL A 288 8.83 10.36 -35.39
C VAL A 288 7.34 10.10 -35.26
N ASN A 289 6.79 10.30 -34.02
CA ASN A 289 5.37 10.17 -33.73
C ASN A 289 4.94 11.15 -32.62
N LYS A 290 3.65 11.48 -32.58
CA LYS A 290 3.05 12.33 -31.54
C LYS A 290 2.59 11.56 -30.31
N LEU A 291 2.55 10.23 -30.40
CA LEU A 291 2.06 9.39 -29.31
C LEU A 291 2.96 9.53 -28.07
N ASN A 292 2.38 9.91 -26.96
CA ASN A 292 2.96 9.91 -25.61
C ASN A 292 1.82 10.17 -24.61
N PRO A 293 0.93 9.20 -24.38
CA PRO A 293 -0.25 9.41 -23.52
C PRO A 293 0.16 9.49 -22.05
N ARG A 294 -0.40 10.44 -21.32
CA ARG A 294 -0.23 10.68 -19.88
C ARG A 294 1.22 10.51 -19.39
N PRO A 295 2.17 11.29 -19.96
CA PRO A 295 3.60 11.00 -19.84
C PRO A 295 4.13 11.07 -18.41
N MET A 296 3.58 11.93 -17.56
CA MET A 296 4.04 12.07 -16.17
C MET A 296 3.93 10.78 -15.36
N TYR A 297 3.00 9.89 -15.75
CA TYR A 297 2.73 8.65 -15.05
C TYR A 297 3.38 7.45 -15.73
N TYR A 298 3.45 7.43 -17.04
CA TYR A 298 4.02 6.32 -17.83
C TYR A 298 5.40 6.69 -18.40
N SER A 299 5.50 6.94 -19.69
CA SER A 299 6.74 7.19 -20.45
C SER A 299 7.74 6.03 -20.43
N HIS A 300 7.26 4.78 -20.31
CA HIS A 300 8.07 3.58 -20.37
C HIS A 300 8.07 3.01 -21.78
N ILE A 301 9.27 2.78 -22.34
CA ILE A 301 9.45 2.18 -23.66
C ILE A 301 10.45 1.04 -23.62
N PHE A 302 10.19 -0.01 -24.38
CA PHE A 302 11.02 -1.22 -24.44
C PHE A 302 11.31 -1.58 -25.90
N VAL A 303 12.58 -1.75 -26.23
CA VAL A 303 13.01 -2.19 -27.56
C VAL A 303 13.07 -3.72 -27.55
N ASP A 304 12.50 -4.35 -28.58
CA ASP A 304 12.59 -5.79 -28.78
C ASP A 304 14.09 -6.21 -28.83
N PRO A 305 14.48 -7.24 -28.09
CA PRO A 305 15.88 -7.68 -28.00
C PRO A 305 16.46 -8.16 -29.33
N ASN A 306 15.62 -8.54 -30.29
CA ASN A 306 16.01 -9.14 -31.57
C ASN A 306 15.78 -8.23 -32.79
N ASN A 307 14.95 -7.18 -32.64
CA ASN A 307 14.61 -6.26 -33.73
C ASN A 307 14.43 -4.82 -33.23
N ASP A 308 15.39 -3.95 -33.54
CA ASP A 308 15.36 -2.54 -33.12
C ASP A 308 14.18 -1.72 -33.64
N ASP A 309 13.56 -2.13 -34.74
CA ASP A 309 12.42 -1.42 -35.32
C ASP A 309 11.09 -1.77 -34.60
N ILE A 310 11.13 -2.78 -33.71
CA ILE A 310 10.02 -3.13 -32.82
C ILE A 310 10.25 -2.46 -31.46
N VAL A 311 9.34 -1.56 -31.12
CA VAL A 311 9.35 -0.87 -29.83
C VAL A 311 7.96 -0.93 -29.21
N TYR A 312 7.92 -1.23 -27.93
CA TYR A 312 6.71 -1.22 -27.13
C TYR A 312 6.66 0.08 -26.30
N MET A 313 5.47 0.67 -26.21
CA MET A 313 5.20 1.83 -25.34
C MET A 313 4.10 1.43 -24.37
N LEU A 314 4.42 1.55 -23.07
CA LEU A 314 3.51 1.28 -21.97
C LEU A 314 2.83 2.59 -21.55
N ALA A 315 1.53 2.53 -21.42
CA ALA A 315 0.69 3.64 -21.04
C ALA A 315 -0.61 3.11 -20.42
N THR A 316 -1.67 3.93 -20.41
CA THR A 316 -3.04 3.43 -20.13
C THR A 316 -3.34 2.25 -21.05
N GLU A 317 -2.99 2.38 -22.33
CA GLU A 317 -3.06 1.27 -23.28
C GLU A 317 -1.64 0.78 -23.59
N PHE A 318 -1.53 -0.44 -24.11
CA PHE A 318 -0.31 -1.06 -24.56
C PHE A 318 -0.13 -0.87 -26.08
N TYR A 319 1.00 -0.28 -26.46
CA TYR A 319 1.26 0.02 -27.88
C TYR A 319 2.52 -0.68 -28.40
N ARG A 320 2.51 -1.02 -29.68
CA ARG A 320 3.66 -1.57 -30.40
C ARG A 320 3.86 -0.87 -31.74
N THR A 321 5.09 -0.57 -32.09
CA THR A 321 5.52 -0.23 -33.46
C THR A 321 6.34 -1.35 -34.06
N LYS A 322 6.32 -1.46 -35.42
CA LYS A 322 7.18 -2.39 -36.20
C LYS A 322 8.01 -1.65 -37.24
N ASP A 323 8.00 -0.34 -37.21
CA ASP A 323 8.64 0.53 -38.21
C ASP A 323 9.43 1.68 -37.54
N ALA A 324 10.06 1.38 -36.41
CA ALA A 324 10.88 2.32 -35.63
C ALA A 324 10.13 3.58 -35.16
N GLY A 325 8.86 3.43 -34.81
CA GLY A 325 8.01 4.46 -34.22
C GLY A 325 7.28 5.35 -35.21
N LYS A 326 7.28 5.07 -36.52
CA LYS A 326 6.51 5.86 -37.47
C LYS A 326 5.02 5.63 -37.32
N THR A 327 4.61 4.38 -37.09
CA THR A 327 3.24 3.99 -36.76
C THR A 327 3.21 3.17 -35.48
N PHE A 328 2.14 3.37 -34.69
CA PHE A 328 1.88 2.56 -33.49
C PHE A 328 0.54 1.86 -33.62
N TYR A 329 0.51 0.63 -33.20
CA TYR A 329 -0.69 -0.19 -33.07
C TYR A 329 -1.01 -0.37 -31.61
N GLN A 330 -2.24 -0.16 -31.21
CA GLN A 330 -2.73 -0.57 -29.90
C GLN A 330 -2.80 -2.10 -29.86
N MET A 331 -2.16 -2.69 -28.86
CA MET A 331 -2.18 -4.13 -28.64
C MET A 331 -3.54 -4.57 -28.04
N PRO A 332 -3.95 -5.83 -28.24
CA PRO A 332 -5.16 -6.36 -27.62
C PRO A 332 -5.06 -6.34 -26.09
N THR A 333 -5.65 -5.33 -25.50
CA THR A 333 -5.82 -5.17 -24.05
C THR A 333 -7.14 -4.48 -23.81
N ARG A 334 -7.64 -4.48 -22.58
CA ARG A 334 -8.83 -3.70 -22.23
C ARG A 334 -8.55 -2.18 -22.38
N PRO A 335 -9.52 -1.32 -22.75
CA PRO A 335 -10.92 -1.68 -23.03
C PRO A 335 -11.19 -2.07 -24.47
N THR A 336 -10.25 -1.89 -25.39
CA THR A 336 -10.51 -1.96 -26.84
C THR A 336 -10.87 -3.35 -27.31
N TYR A 337 -10.29 -4.39 -26.74
CA TYR A 337 -10.46 -5.78 -27.19
C TYR A 337 -11.08 -6.71 -26.14
N ASP A 338 -11.30 -6.23 -24.93
CA ASP A 338 -11.91 -6.99 -23.81
C ASP A 338 -11.29 -8.38 -23.59
N VAL A 339 -9.97 -8.46 -23.70
CA VAL A 339 -9.21 -9.71 -23.46
C VAL A 339 -8.85 -9.90 -21.97
N GLY A 340 -9.41 -9.09 -21.08
CA GLY A 340 -9.25 -9.20 -19.63
C GLY A 340 -7.90 -8.72 -19.09
N VAL A 341 -7.09 -8.03 -19.89
CA VAL A 341 -5.87 -7.35 -19.43
C VAL A 341 -6.24 -5.94 -19.00
N HIS A 342 -5.94 -5.60 -17.74
CA HIS A 342 -6.20 -4.27 -17.20
C HIS A 342 -5.36 -3.21 -17.93
N SER A 343 -5.85 -1.99 -18.00
CA SER A 343 -5.08 -0.82 -18.44
C SER A 343 -3.96 -0.46 -17.44
N ASP A 344 -3.18 0.58 -17.73
CA ASP A 344 -2.15 1.14 -16.87
C ASP A 344 -0.93 0.22 -16.71
N HIS A 345 -0.16 0.10 -17.79
CA HIS A 345 1.00 -0.77 -17.89
C HIS A 345 2.29 -0.06 -17.46
N HIS A 346 3.14 -0.74 -16.68
CA HIS A 346 4.36 -0.16 -16.12
C HIS A 346 5.65 -0.85 -16.55
N THR A 347 5.63 -2.17 -16.73
CA THR A 347 6.84 -2.91 -17.06
C THR A 347 6.57 -4.06 -18.03
N LEU A 348 7.59 -4.38 -18.81
CA LEU A 348 7.57 -5.41 -19.84
C LEU A 348 8.93 -6.14 -19.86
N TRP A 349 8.90 -7.44 -19.60
CA TRP A 349 10.03 -8.30 -19.88
C TRP A 349 9.77 -9.08 -21.17
N ILE A 350 10.71 -9.04 -22.13
CA ILE A 350 10.63 -9.74 -23.41
C ILE A 350 11.68 -10.84 -23.42
N ASN A 351 11.27 -12.07 -23.70
CA ASN A 351 12.17 -13.20 -23.79
C ASN A 351 13.21 -12.98 -24.92
N PRO A 352 14.51 -12.92 -24.59
CA PRO A 352 15.55 -12.65 -25.58
C PRO A 352 15.70 -13.75 -26.66
N ASN A 353 15.16 -14.93 -26.41
CA ASN A 353 15.21 -16.05 -27.34
C ASN A 353 13.89 -16.23 -28.15
N ASN A 354 12.81 -15.55 -27.72
CA ASN A 354 11.50 -15.63 -28.39
C ASN A 354 10.70 -14.36 -28.13
N SER A 355 10.72 -13.39 -29.02
CA SER A 355 10.02 -12.12 -28.85
C SER A 355 8.49 -12.24 -28.79
N ASN A 356 7.91 -13.40 -29.11
CA ASN A 356 6.47 -13.65 -28.91
C ASN A 356 6.12 -14.01 -27.46
N HIS A 357 7.09 -14.40 -26.66
CA HIS A 357 6.95 -14.63 -25.23
C HIS A 357 7.38 -13.42 -24.44
N PHE A 358 6.47 -12.87 -23.63
CA PHE A 358 6.75 -11.76 -22.73
C PHE A 358 5.87 -11.77 -21.48
N PHE A 359 6.35 -11.14 -20.43
CA PHE A 359 5.55 -10.74 -19.27
C PHE A 359 5.21 -9.26 -19.37
N LEU A 360 3.95 -8.93 -19.09
CA LEU A 360 3.42 -7.56 -19.03
C LEU A 360 2.81 -7.33 -17.66
N ALA A 361 3.20 -6.26 -16.98
CA ALA A 361 2.63 -5.91 -15.69
C ALA A 361 2.30 -4.43 -15.56
N GLY A 362 1.36 -4.15 -14.67
CA GLY A 362 0.83 -2.81 -14.42
C GLY A 362 0.08 -2.74 -13.09
N ASP A 363 -0.95 -1.90 -13.03
CA ASP A 363 -1.69 -1.63 -11.80
C ASP A 363 -2.58 -2.79 -11.33
N ALA A 364 -2.81 -3.80 -12.17
CA ALA A 364 -3.60 -4.99 -11.81
C ALA A 364 -2.83 -6.32 -11.91
N GLY A 365 -1.54 -6.29 -11.61
CA GLY A 365 -0.74 -7.50 -11.50
C GLY A 365 -0.04 -7.90 -12.79
N LEU A 366 0.18 -9.23 -12.96
CA LEU A 366 1.07 -9.82 -13.94
C LEU A 366 0.31 -10.63 -14.99
N HIS A 367 0.68 -10.42 -16.24
CA HIS A 367 0.16 -11.17 -17.39
C HIS A 367 1.32 -11.75 -18.21
N GLU A 368 1.10 -12.90 -18.83
CA GLU A 368 2.06 -13.59 -19.69
C GLU A 368 1.43 -13.84 -21.08
N SER A 369 2.20 -13.59 -22.13
CA SER A 369 1.79 -13.94 -23.50
C SER A 369 2.88 -14.76 -24.18
N TRP A 370 2.45 -15.78 -24.96
CA TRP A 370 3.31 -16.66 -25.74
C TRP A 370 3.20 -16.46 -27.25
N ASP A 371 2.29 -15.61 -27.70
CA ASP A 371 1.91 -15.39 -29.10
C ASP A 371 2.05 -13.93 -29.55
N GLY A 372 2.90 -13.17 -28.86
CA GLY A 372 3.16 -11.78 -29.20
C GLY A 372 2.02 -10.82 -28.83
N GLY A 373 1.22 -11.15 -27.79
CA GLY A 373 0.18 -10.32 -27.25
C GLY A 373 -1.18 -10.48 -27.93
N VAL A 374 -1.46 -11.64 -28.54
CA VAL A 374 -2.79 -11.98 -29.05
C VAL A 374 -3.65 -12.55 -27.91
N ALA A 375 -3.08 -13.42 -27.07
CA ALA A 375 -3.70 -13.98 -25.90
C ALA A 375 -2.79 -13.82 -24.67
N TYR A 376 -3.41 -13.82 -23.48
CA TYR A 376 -2.70 -13.61 -22.21
C TYR A 376 -3.15 -14.63 -21.16
N ASN A 377 -2.18 -15.16 -20.43
CA ASN A 377 -2.40 -15.83 -19.16
C ASN A 377 -2.35 -14.77 -18.05
N ARG A 378 -3.34 -14.77 -17.16
CA ARG A 378 -3.33 -13.93 -15.98
C ARG A 378 -2.74 -14.69 -14.80
N LEU A 379 -1.63 -14.22 -14.26
CA LEU A 379 -0.99 -14.79 -13.07
C LEU A 379 -1.61 -14.16 -11.81
N ASN A 380 -2.83 -14.59 -11.49
CA ASN A 380 -3.70 -14.00 -10.46
C ASN A 380 -3.56 -14.72 -9.11
N ASN A 381 -2.34 -14.92 -8.65
CA ASN A 381 -2.01 -15.71 -7.47
C ASN A 381 -1.02 -15.02 -6.52
N ILE A 382 -0.94 -13.67 -6.61
CA ILE A 382 -0.09 -12.84 -5.76
C ILE A 382 -0.98 -11.87 -4.97
N PRO A 383 -1.05 -11.94 -3.63
CA PRO A 383 -1.90 -11.07 -2.82
C PRO A 383 -1.20 -9.73 -2.54
N ILE A 384 -1.13 -8.86 -3.55
CA ILE A 384 -0.52 -7.53 -3.49
C ILE A 384 -1.53 -6.38 -3.70
N GLY A 385 -2.80 -6.61 -3.39
CA GLY A 385 -3.86 -5.60 -3.47
C GLY A 385 -3.56 -4.36 -2.62
N GLN A 386 -3.88 -3.16 -3.17
CA GLN A 386 -3.62 -1.85 -2.56
C GLN A 386 -4.93 -1.24 -2.05
N PHE A 387 -5.26 -1.47 -0.77
CA PHE A 387 -6.48 -0.97 -0.15
C PHE A 387 -6.32 0.45 0.40
N TYR A 388 -7.38 1.27 0.26
CA TYR A 388 -7.51 2.58 0.86
C TYR A 388 -8.37 2.56 2.13
N GLY A 389 -9.58 2.01 2.05
CA GLY A 389 -10.53 1.97 3.16
C GLY A 389 -11.19 0.61 3.26
N ILE A 390 -11.54 0.21 4.49
CA ILE A 390 -12.12 -1.10 4.79
C ILE A 390 -13.44 -0.99 5.54
N GLY A 391 -14.25 -2.05 5.49
CA GLY A 391 -15.49 -2.21 6.25
C GLY A 391 -15.73 -3.68 6.57
N ALA A 392 -16.63 -3.94 7.51
CA ALA A 392 -17.08 -5.29 7.84
C ALA A 392 -18.57 -5.30 8.15
N ASP A 393 -19.26 -6.40 7.84
CA ASP A 393 -20.66 -6.63 8.19
C ASP A 393 -20.80 -7.53 9.43
N MET A 394 -22.04 -7.82 9.80
CA MET A 394 -22.38 -8.65 10.97
C MET A 394 -22.85 -10.05 10.60
N GLU A 395 -22.61 -10.52 9.38
CA GLU A 395 -22.91 -11.89 8.96
C GLU A 395 -22.07 -12.93 9.73
N VAL A 396 -22.34 -14.21 9.57
CA VAL A 396 -21.60 -15.32 10.21
C VAL A 396 -21.23 -16.38 9.16
N PRO A 397 -19.96 -16.51 8.77
CA PRO A 397 -18.84 -15.59 9.05
C PRO A 397 -19.11 -14.19 8.52
N TYR A 398 -18.50 -13.16 9.13
CA TYR A 398 -18.63 -11.80 8.63
C TYR A 398 -17.86 -11.62 7.32
N ASN A 399 -18.32 -10.69 6.50
CA ASN A 399 -17.60 -10.30 5.29
C ASN A 399 -16.76 -9.06 5.56
N ILE A 400 -15.63 -8.98 4.88
CA ILE A 400 -14.73 -7.85 4.84
C ILE A 400 -14.88 -7.18 3.49
N TYR A 401 -14.95 -5.86 3.50
CA TYR A 401 -15.10 -5.00 2.33
C TYR A 401 -13.88 -4.12 2.22
N GLY A 402 -13.42 -3.86 1.00
CA GLY A 402 -12.36 -2.90 0.79
C GLY A 402 -12.35 -2.31 -0.61
N GLY A 403 -12.00 -1.04 -0.66
CA GLY A 403 -11.76 -0.32 -1.90
C GLY A 403 -10.28 -0.36 -2.26
N MET A 404 -9.96 -0.79 -3.48
CA MET A 404 -8.59 -0.89 -3.96
C MET A 404 -8.27 0.20 -4.97
N GLN A 405 -7.06 0.71 -4.90
CA GLN A 405 -6.50 1.56 -5.93
C GLN A 405 -6.52 0.81 -7.28
N ASP A 406 -7.03 1.47 -8.32
CA ASP A 406 -7.10 1.01 -9.70
C ASP A 406 -7.95 -0.27 -9.93
N ASN A 407 -8.32 -1.01 -8.88
CA ASN A 407 -8.86 -2.38 -8.95
C ASN A 407 -10.23 -2.54 -8.28
N HIS A 408 -11.08 -1.51 -8.31
CA HIS A 408 -12.47 -1.59 -7.85
C HIS A 408 -12.63 -1.76 -6.33
N SER A 409 -13.83 -2.19 -5.91
CA SER A 409 -14.13 -2.54 -4.52
C SER A 409 -14.57 -3.98 -4.44
N TRP A 410 -14.10 -4.66 -3.41
CA TRP A 410 -14.30 -6.10 -3.23
C TRP A 410 -14.88 -6.42 -1.87
N MET A 411 -15.63 -7.52 -1.82
CA MET A 411 -16.17 -8.15 -0.63
C MET A 411 -15.73 -9.61 -0.59
N GLY A 412 -15.25 -10.08 0.54
CA GLY A 412 -14.94 -11.49 0.77
C GLY A 412 -15.19 -11.91 2.21
N PRO A 413 -15.39 -13.21 2.47
CA PRO A 413 -15.66 -13.70 3.81
C PRO A 413 -14.41 -13.72 4.68
N SER A 414 -14.57 -13.50 6.01
CA SER A 414 -13.49 -13.66 6.98
C SER A 414 -13.06 -15.12 7.18
N ALA A 415 -13.93 -16.06 6.83
CA ALA A 415 -13.70 -17.49 6.87
C ALA A 415 -14.62 -18.23 5.91
N THR A 416 -14.16 -19.37 5.39
CA THR A 416 -14.95 -20.23 4.52
C THR A 416 -15.09 -21.64 5.12
N ARG A 417 -15.98 -22.43 4.53
CA ARG A 417 -16.07 -23.87 4.84
C ARG A 417 -15.19 -24.72 3.92
N HIS A 418 -14.45 -24.07 3.01
CA HIS A 418 -13.55 -24.76 2.10
C HIS A 418 -12.24 -25.13 2.83
N TRP A 419 -11.82 -26.38 2.70
CA TRP A 419 -10.63 -26.87 3.41
C TRP A 419 -9.30 -26.26 2.94
N LEU A 420 -9.25 -25.71 1.72
CA LEU A 420 -8.08 -24.99 1.21
C LEU A 420 -7.98 -23.55 1.75
N GLY A 421 -9.10 -22.99 2.24
CA GLY A 421 -9.14 -21.62 2.72
C GLY A 421 -10.10 -20.72 1.96
N ILE A 422 -9.76 -19.45 1.83
CA ILE A 422 -10.54 -18.42 1.13
C ILE A 422 -10.00 -18.31 -0.28
N LEU A 423 -10.81 -18.73 -1.26
CA LEU A 423 -10.40 -18.81 -2.67
C LEU A 423 -10.71 -17.50 -3.43
N ALA A 424 -10.17 -17.36 -4.63
CA ALA A 424 -10.49 -16.24 -5.51
C ALA A 424 -11.98 -16.11 -5.78
N ASP A 425 -12.69 -17.22 -5.95
CA ASP A 425 -14.15 -17.27 -6.23
C ASP A 425 -15.01 -16.81 -5.04
N ASP A 426 -14.47 -16.75 -3.83
CA ASP A 426 -15.16 -16.24 -2.64
C ASP A 426 -15.21 -14.71 -2.62
N TRP A 427 -14.36 -14.05 -3.39
CA TRP A 427 -14.30 -12.60 -3.50
C TRP A 427 -15.21 -12.09 -4.62
N LYS A 428 -16.01 -11.08 -4.30
CA LYS A 428 -16.98 -10.48 -5.20
C LYS A 428 -16.71 -9.00 -5.38
N GLN A 429 -16.69 -8.56 -6.62
CA GLN A 429 -16.65 -7.13 -6.94
C GLN A 429 -17.97 -6.48 -6.52
N VAL A 430 -17.92 -5.40 -5.77
CA VAL A 430 -19.08 -4.67 -5.23
C VAL A 430 -19.09 -3.19 -5.59
N GLY A 431 -18.08 -2.70 -6.27
CA GLY A 431 -17.99 -1.31 -6.73
C GLY A 431 -17.04 -1.15 -7.91
N PHE A 432 -16.89 0.08 -8.38
CA PHE A 432 -16.15 0.43 -9.60
C PHE A 432 -15.15 1.56 -9.36
N GLY A 433 -14.21 1.74 -10.30
CA GLY A 433 -13.18 2.78 -10.25
C GLY A 433 -12.10 2.47 -9.24
N ASP A 434 -11.40 3.50 -8.74
CA ASP A 434 -10.55 3.37 -7.57
C ASP A 434 -11.45 3.29 -6.34
N GLY A 435 -11.58 2.10 -5.77
CA GLY A 435 -12.42 1.88 -4.60
C GLY A 435 -11.85 2.60 -3.39
N MET A 436 -12.75 3.22 -2.59
CA MET A 436 -12.41 3.95 -1.36
C MET A 436 -13.11 3.31 -0.15
N TYR A 437 -13.84 4.07 0.64
CA TYR A 437 -14.56 3.56 1.80
C TYR A 437 -15.74 2.67 1.41
N GLN A 438 -15.91 1.58 2.12
CA GLN A 438 -16.98 0.61 1.95
C GLN A 438 -17.75 0.49 3.26
N GLN A 439 -19.03 0.87 3.27
CA GLN A 439 -19.85 0.88 4.47
C GLN A 439 -21.07 -0.02 4.29
N PRO A 440 -21.02 -1.29 4.72
CA PRO A 440 -22.21 -2.15 4.75
C PRO A 440 -23.19 -1.64 5.81
N ASP A 441 -24.47 -1.54 5.43
CA ASP A 441 -25.55 -1.22 6.36
C ASP A 441 -25.75 -2.39 7.33
N PRO A 442 -25.66 -2.19 8.65
CA PRO A 442 -25.77 -3.27 9.62
C PRO A 442 -27.19 -3.85 9.73
N GLU A 443 -28.23 -3.16 9.25
CA GLU A 443 -29.63 -3.53 9.40
C GLU A 443 -30.28 -4.03 8.10
N SER A 444 -29.59 -3.86 6.94
CA SER A 444 -30.14 -4.22 5.64
C SER A 444 -29.10 -4.83 4.70
N SER A 445 -29.53 -5.18 3.46
CA SER A 445 -28.62 -5.65 2.43
C SER A 445 -27.88 -4.52 1.69
N MET A 446 -28.06 -3.27 2.10
CA MET A 446 -27.44 -2.13 1.41
C MET A 446 -25.96 -2.04 1.74
N LEU A 447 -25.18 -1.66 0.74
CA LEU A 447 -23.79 -1.29 0.83
C LEU A 447 -23.60 0.10 0.23
N TYR A 448 -23.02 1.01 0.99
CA TYR A 448 -22.57 2.29 0.49
C TYR A 448 -21.13 2.16 0.05
N ASN A 449 -20.88 2.42 -1.21
CA ASN A 449 -19.61 2.21 -1.87
C ASN A 449 -19.09 3.54 -2.42
N ALA A 450 -17.97 4.00 -1.91
CA ALA A 450 -17.29 5.19 -2.41
C ALA A 450 -16.19 4.82 -3.40
N SER A 451 -16.03 5.63 -4.43
CA SER A 451 -14.88 5.65 -5.32
C SER A 451 -14.33 7.08 -5.44
N GLN A 452 -13.23 7.24 -6.17
CA GLN A 452 -12.46 8.48 -6.23
C GLN A 452 -13.32 9.73 -6.50
N ASN A 453 -12.93 10.86 -5.90
CA ASN A 453 -13.54 12.19 -6.10
C ASN A 453 -15.02 12.25 -5.70
N GLY A 454 -15.42 11.59 -4.62
CA GLY A 454 -16.76 11.65 -4.06
C GLY A 454 -17.84 10.96 -4.88
N ASN A 455 -17.47 10.06 -5.78
CA ASN A 455 -18.46 9.19 -6.41
C ASN A 455 -18.90 8.15 -5.37
N ILE A 456 -20.20 8.15 -5.09
CA ILE A 456 -20.82 7.23 -4.13
C ILE A 456 -22.02 6.56 -4.78
N ILE A 457 -22.13 5.25 -4.59
CA ILE A 457 -23.29 4.45 -4.97
C ILE A 457 -23.81 3.69 -3.75
N ARG A 458 -25.11 3.46 -3.72
CA ARG A 458 -25.75 2.47 -2.84
C ARG A 458 -26.06 1.24 -3.64
N VAL A 459 -25.59 0.08 -3.16
CA VAL A 459 -25.77 -1.22 -3.82
C VAL A 459 -26.60 -2.12 -2.92
N ASP A 460 -27.68 -2.70 -3.45
CA ASP A 460 -28.34 -3.81 -2.77
C ASP A 460 -27.59 -5.11 -3.07
N ARG A 461 -26.90 -5.65 -2.07
CA ARG A 461 -26.09 -6.88 -2.16
C ARG A 461 -26.89 -8.12 -2.56
N LYS A 462 -28.22 -8.12 -2.37
CA LYS A 462 -29.11 -9.25 -2.72
C LYS A 462 -29.55 -9.21 -4.16
N THR A 463 -29.87 -8.03 -4.67
CA THR A 463 -30.44 -7.87 -6.02
C THR A 463 -29.45 -7.36 -7.06
N GLY A 464 -28.34 -6.77 -6.60
CA GLY A 464 -27.36 -6.09 -7.47
C GLY A 464 -27.82 -4.71 -7.95
N ASN A 465 -28.98 -4.21 -7.52
CA ASN A 465 -29.44 -2.87 -7.89
C ASN A 465 -28.51 -1.80 -7.35
N MET A 466 -28.19 -0.81 -8.17
CA MET A 466 -27.28 0.28 -7.87
C MET A 466 -27.95 1.63 -8.08
N GLN A 467 -27.68 2.57 -7.17
CA GLN A 467 -28.14 3.94 -7.26
C GLN A 467 -26.98 4.90 -6.97
N GLY A 468 -26.76 5.87 -7.87
CA GLY A 468 -25.80 6.96 -7.64
C GLY A 468 -26.36 7.95 -6.61
N LEU A 469 -25.53 8.32 -5.64
CA LEU A 469 -25.94 9.17 -4.50
C LEU A 469 -25.10 10.45 -4.39
N LYS A 470 -24.15 10.71 -5.29
CA LYS A 470 -23.28 11.88 -5.21
C LYS A 470 -24.10 13.17 -5.16
N PRO A 471 -23.91 14.05 -4.16
CA PRO A 471 -24.58 15.35 -4.12
C PRO A 471 -24.03 16.29 -5.19
N PHE A 472 -24.93 17.07 -5.79
CA PHE A 472 -24.60 18.12 -6.75
C PHE A 472 -25.17 19.46 -6.27
N PRO A 473 -24.49 20.59 -6.52
CA PRO A 473 -25.01 21.90 -6.16
C PRO A 473 -26.23 22.24 -7.02
N SER A 474 -27.23 22.81 -6.40
CA SER A 474 -28.43 23.33 -7.09
C SER A 474 -28.18 24.69 -7.77
N ASP A 475 -27.20 25.46 -7.27
CA ASP A 475 -26.73 26.73 -7.87
C ASP A 475 -25.45 26.45 -8.66
N SER A 476 -25.43 26.82 -9.94
CA SER A 476 -24.26 26.66 -10.82
C SER A 476 -23.03 27.47 -10.38
N LYS A 477 -23.22 28.46 -9.50
CA LYS A 477 -22.11 29.25 -8.92
C LYS A 477 -21.43 28.52 -7.75
N GLU A 478 -22.11 27.60 -7.10
CA GLU A 478 -21.56 26.80 -6.02
C GLU A 478 -20.75 25.65 -6.59
N LYS A 479 -19.61 25.34 -5.96
CA LYS A 479 -18.76 24.20 -6.32
C LYS A 479 -18.57 23.33 -5.10
N TYR A 480 -18.87 22.03 -5.25
CA TYR A 480 -18.48 21.02 -4.30
C TYR A 480 -17.12 20.46 -4.71
N ARG A 481 -16.20 20.41 -3.76
CA ARG A 481 -14.89 19.81 -3.89
C ARG A 481 -14.90 18.49 -3.14
N PHE A 482 -14.26 17.48 -3.71
CA PHE A 482 -14.12 16.15 -3.12
C PHE A 482 -12.71 15.67 -3.33
N ASP A 483 -12.06 15.23 -2.26
CA ASP A 483 -10.73 14.61 -2.32
C ASP A 483 -10.77 13.30 -3.10
N TRP A 484 -9.59 12.85 -3.54
CA TRP A 484 -9.44 11.53 -4.15
C TRP A 484 -9.97 10.44 -3.22
N VAL A 485 -9.62 10.50 -1.93
CA VAL A 485 -10.10 9.59 -0.88
C VAL A 485 -11.22 10.26 -0.09
N THR A 486 -12.38 10.40 -0.69
CA THR A 486 -13.57 10.99 -0.05
C THR A 486 -14.08 10.10 1.09
N PRO A 487 -14.18 10.59 2.33
CA PRO A 487 -14.67 9.80 3.45
C PRO A 487 -16.19 9.63 3.41
N LEU A 488 -16.61 8.42 3.74
CA LEU A 488 -18.00 7.97 3.81
C LEU A 488 -18.21 7.24 5.13
N ALA A 489 -19.27 7.57 5.87
CA ALA A 489 -19.61 6.88 7.11
C ALA A 489 -21.13 6.70 7.26
N ILE A 490 -21.54 5.56 7.83
CA ILE A 490 -22.90 5.34 8.35
C ILE A 490 -22.88 5.71 9.83
N SER A 491 -23.94 6.37 10.30
CA SER A 491 -24.09 6.74 11.71
C SER A 491 -24.07 5.50 12.60
N LYS A 492 -23.41 5.63 13.74
CA LYS A 492 -23.40 4.60 14.79
C LYS A 492 -24.78 4.44 15.48
N HIS A 493 -25.72 5.37 15.25
CA HIS A 493 -27.02 5.46 15.94
C HIS A 493 -28.21 5.24 15.00
N SER A 494 -28.00 5.27 13.67
CA SER A 494 -29.06 5.09 12.68
C SER A 494 -28.48 4.63 11.35
N SER A 495 -28.88 3.49 10.88
CA SER A 495 -28.46 2.95 9.57
C SER A 495 -28.92 3.79 8.38
N LYS A 496 -29.94 4.63 8.55
CA LYS A 496 -30.42 5.57 7.52
C LYS A 496 -29.62 6.86 7.45
N LYS A 497 -28.85 7.18 8.48
CA LYS A 497 -28.05 8.39 8.51
C LYS A 497 -26.66 8.12 7.92
N VAL A 498 -26.34 8.87 6.88
CA VAL A 498 -25.10 8.72 6.11
C VAL A 498 -24.38 10.05 6.02
N PHE A 499 -23.06 10.03 6.18
CA PHE A 499 -22.18 11.19 6.08
C PHE A 499 -21.26 11.05 4.90
N LEU A 500 -21.06 12.11 4.13
CA LEU A 500 -20.10 12.17 3.03
C LEU A 500 -19.28 13.46 3.14
N GLY A 501 -17.95 13.33 3.12
CA GLY A 501 -17.04 14.48 3.20
C GLY A 501 -16.78 15.08 1.82
N GLY A 502 -16.77 16.38 1.75
CA GLY A 502 -16.26 17.19 0.66
C GLY A 502 -15.65 18.44 1.29
N ASN A 503 -15.64 19.59 0.62
CA ASN A 503 -15.34 20.85 1.31
C ASN A 503 -16.42 21.19 2.37
N ARG A 504 -17.56 20.53 2.30
CA ARG A 504 -18.68 20.55 3.24
C ARG A 504 -18.94 19.13 3.73
N LEU A 505 -19.53 19.00 4.92
CA LEU A 505 -20.10 17.72 5.32
C LEU A 505 -21.54 17.63 4.76
N PHE A 506 -21.77 16.58 3.99
CA PHE A 506 -23.10 16.20 3.50
C PHE A 506 -23.72 15.18 4.45
N ILE A 507 -24.93 15.44 4.91
CA ILE A 507 -25.66 14.62 5.88
C ILE A 507 -26.97 14.20 5.23
N SER A 508 -27.23 12.89 5.23
CA SER A 508 -28.51 12.31 4.79
C SER A 508 -29.16 11.56 5.94
N ASP A 509 -30.44 11.73 6.15
CA ASP A 509 -31.25 10.97 7.13
C ASP A 509 -32.15 9.90 6.45
N ASN A 510 -32.01 9.70 5.14
CA ASN A 510 -32.80 8.77 4.34
C ASN A 510 -31.95 7.87 3.43
N GLY A 511 -30.75 7.54 3.87
CA GLY A 511 -29.88 6.59 3.18
C GLY A 511 -29.26 7.17 1.88
N GLY A 512 -29.10 8.48 1.79
CA GLY A 512 -28.48 9.14 0.64
C GLY A 512 -29.46 9.59 -0.45
N ASP A 513 -30.77 9.42 -0.28
CA ASP A 513 -31.75 9.85 -1.28
C ASP A 513 -31.86 11.37 -1.36
N SER A 514 -31.56 12.07 -0.25
CA SER A 514 -31.38 13.52 -0.22
C SER A 514 -30.28 13.90 0.77
N TRP A 515 -29.68 15.09 0.56
CA TRP A 515 -28.56 15.58 1.34
C TRP A 515 -28.82 16.99 1.88
N GLU A 516 -28.59 17.16 3.16
CA GLU A 516 -28.34 18.45 3.78
C GLU A 516 -26.83 18.69 3.79
N ARG A 517 -26.40 19.95 3.84
CA ARG A 517 -24.98 20.29 3.83
C ARG A 517 -24.65 21.39 4.83
N THR A 518 -23.47 21.35 5.37
CA THR A 518 -22.91 22.40 6.22
C THR A 518 -22.38 23.58 5.38
N GLU A 519 -21.89 24.61 6.04
CA GLU A 519 -20.96 25.57 5.44
C GLU A 519 -19.63 24.87 5.06
N ASP A 520 -18.74 25.57 4.37
CA ASP A 520 -17.42 25.08 4.05
C ASP A 520 -16.60 24.91 5.34
N LEU A 521 -16.13 23.68 5.61
CA LEU A 521 -15.41 23.33 6.85
C LEU A 521 -13.89 23.27 6.65
N SER A 522 -13.39 23.53 5.44
CA SER A 522 -11.97 23.62 5.14
C SER A 522 -11.41 25.01 5.47
N SER A 523 -10.09 25.17 5.36
CA SER A 523 -9.47 26.52 5.41
C SER A 523 -9.75 27.34 4.14
N ASN A 524 -10.36 26.72 3.12
CA ASN A 524 -10.68 27.31 1.83
C ASN A 524 -9.47 27.96 1.13
N THR A 525 -8.32 27.32 1.26
CA THR A 525 -7.06 27.80 0.69
C THR A 525 -7.10 27.71 -0.84
N ASN A 526 -6.88 28.84 -1.53
CA ASN A 526 -6.80 28.84 -2.98
C ASN A 526 -5.47 28.20 -3.46
N ARG A 527 -5.53 27.00 -3.98
CA ARG A 527 -4.37 26.27 -4.49
C ARG A 527 -3.61 26.97 -5.63
N ASP A 528 -4.28 27.86 -6.37
CA ASP A 528 -3.67 28.62 -7.47
C ASP A 528 -2.72 29.72 -6.97
N SER A 529 -2.86 30.15 -5.72
CA SER A 529 -1.95 31.10 -5.06
C SER A 529 -0.76 30.43 -4.36
N LEU A 530 -0.76 29.10 -4.24
CA LEU A 530 0.34 28.36 -3.66
C LEU A 530 1.42 28.04 -4.70
N THR A 531 2.66 27.82 -4.27
CA THR A 531 3.78 27.57 -5.17
C THR A 531 4.31 26.16 -5.08
N ILE A 532 4.70 25.56 -6.22
CA ILE A 532 5.47 24.31 -6.30
C ILE A 532 6.72 24.58 -7.11
N MET A 533 7.91 24.34 -6.54
CA MET A 533 9.22 24.67 -7.12
C MET A 533 9.34 26.16 -7.53
N GLY A 534 8.75 27.08 -6.75
CA GLY A 534 8.77 28.52 -7.05
C GLY A 534 7.80 28.98 -8.15
N VAL A 535 7.03 28.07 -8.75
CA VAL A 535 6.01 28.36 -9.76
C VAL A 535 4.66 28.45 -9.09
N LEU A 536 3.91 29.54 -9.34
CA LEU A 536 2.53 29.67 -8.85
C LEU A 536 1.64 28.57 -9.40
N GLY A 537 0.72 28.05 -8.59
CA GLY A 537 -0.24 27.05 -9.01
C GLY A 537 -1.01 27.43 -10.28
N ALA A 538 -1.37 28.71 -10.45
CA ALA A 538 -2.01 29.23 -11.66
C ALA A 538 -1.14 29.08 -12.92
N ASP A 539 0.19 29.08 -12.79
CA ASP A 539 1.15 29.10 -13.90
C ASP A 539 1.77 27.75 -14.24
N ILE A 540 1.49 26.70 -13.45
CA ILE A 540 2.00 25.34 -13.70
C ILE A 540 1.38 24.80 -15.00
N LYS A 541 2.25 24.47 -15.98
CA LYS A 541 1.85 24.02 -17.32
C LYS A 541 1.79 22.51 -17.49
N LEU A 542 2.59 21.77 -16.72
CA LEU A 542 2.71 20.32 -16.88
C LEU A 542 2.14 19.60 -15.66
N SER A 543 1.10 18.80 -15.89
CA SER A 543 0.54 17.81 -14.97
C SER A 543 -0.02 18.32 -13.63
N LYS A 544 -0.34 19.62 -13.52
CA LYS A 544 -0.83 20.28 -12.28
C LYS A 544 -1.93 19.49 -11.55
N ASN A 545 -2.90 19.00 -12.32
CA ASN A 545 -4.11 18.36 -11.78
C ASN A 545 -4.06 16.83 -11.75
N ASP A 546 -2.92 16.22 -12.09
CA ASP A 546 -2.83 14.79 -12.11
C ASP A 546 -2.80 14.20 -10.69
N GLY A 547 -3.83 13.44 -10.35
CA GLY A 547 -4.07 12.86 -9.03
C GLY A 547 -4.56 13.85 -7.96
N THR A 548 -4.66 15.17 -8.25
CA THR A 548 -5.16 16.19 -7.31
C THR A 548 -5.80 17.31 -8.10
N SER A 549 -7.14 17.32 -8.19
CA SER A 549 -7.89 18.33 -8.93
C SER A 549 -8.37 19.49 -8.07
N SER A 550 -8.45 19.32 -6.76
CA SER A 550 -8.93 20.30 -5.77
C SER A 550 -8.08 20.26 -4.49
N TYR A 551 -8.41 21.10 -3.51
CA TYR A 551 -7.75 21.19 -2.22
C TYR A 551 -8.66 21.89 -1.22
N GLY A 552 -8.58 21.54 0.04
CA GLY A 552 -9.47 21.96 1.11
C GLY A 552 -10.72 21.09 1.14
N GLU A 553 -10.54 19.81 1.45
CA GLU A 553 -11.60 18.82 1.55
C GLU A 553 -11.51 18.03 2.87
N ILE A 554 -12.68 17.58 3.35
CA ILE A 554 -12.78 16.66 4.46
C ILE A 554 -12.28 15.28 3.97
N ILE A 555 -11.33 14.71 4.71
CA ILE A 555 -10.74 13.41 4.43
C ILE A 555 -10.95 12.40 5.56
N SER A 556 -11.50 12.85 6.69
CA SER A 556 -11.86 11.96 7.78
C SER A 556 -13.11 12.47 8.52
N ILE A 557 -14.02 11.55 8.86
CA ILE A 557 -15.27 11.80 9.59
C ILE A 557 -15.37 10.79 10.73
N SER A 558 -15.77 11.25 11.92
CA SER A 558 -16.07 10.34 13.03
C SER A 558 -17.25 10.85 13.87
N GLU A 559 -18.35 10.13 13.83
CA GLU A 559 -19.45 10.34 14.77
C GLU A 559 -19.14 9.67 16.10
N SER A 560 -19.45 10.29 17.23
CA SER A 560 -19.27 9.69 18.55
C SER A 560 -20.17 8.45 18.71
N PRO A 561 -19.62 7.29 19.12
CA PRO A 561 -20.43 6.11 19.42
C PRO A 561 -21.31 6.28 20.66
N LEU A 562 -21.04 7.30 21.50
CA LEU A 562 -21.76 7.56 22.74
C LEU A 562 -22.87 8.61 22.58
N TRP A 563 -22.81 9.44 21.54
CA TRP A 563 -23.75 10.54 21.37
C TRP A 563 -23.84 11.03 19.94
N HIS A 564 -24.94 10.75 19.25
CA HIS A 564 -25.20 11.07 17.84
C HIS A 564 -25.05 12.55 17.46
N ARG A 565 -24.98 13.48 18.40
CA ARG A 565 -24.80 14.91 18.16
C ARG A 565 -23.35 15.34 18.09
N VAL A 566 -22.41 14.50 18.49
CA VAL A 566 -20.98 14.82 18.41
C VAL A 566 -20.40 14.23 17.15
N ILE A 567 -19.93 15.11 16.25
CA ILE A 567 -19.34 14.76 14.97
C ILE A 567 -18.01 15.51 14.83
N TRP A 568 -16.98 14.77 14.44
CA TRP A 568 -15.66 15.32 14.17
C TRP A 568 -15.33 15.19 12.68
N VAL A 569 -14.66 16.19 12.13
CA VAL A 569 -14.09 16.14 10.77
C VAL A 569 -12.66 16.65 10.77
N GLY A 570 -11.85 16.08 9.87
CA GLY A 570 -10.48 16.52 9.59
C GLY A 570 -10.29 16.72 8.10
N THR A 571 -9.51 17.74 7.72
CA THR A 571 -9.30 18.14 6.32
C THR A 571 -7.87 17.96 5.85
N ASP A 572 -7.67 17.90 4.52
CA ASP A 572 -6.36 17.84 3.87
C ASP A 572 -5.55 19.14 4.01
N ASP A 573 -6.22 20.26 4.27
CA ASP A 573 -5.62 21.57 4.51
C ASP A 573 -5.49 21.95 6.01
N GLY A 574 -5.72 20.94 6.89
CA GLY A 574 -5.32 20.97 8.30
C GLY A 574 -6.36 21.46 9.29
N ASN A 575 -7.62 21.65 8.89
CA ASN A 575 -8.69 21.96 9.83
C ASN A 575 -9.18 20.70 10.56
N ILE A 576 -9.40 20.83 11.87
CA ILE A 576 -10.15 19.88 12.68
C ILE A 576 -11.34 20.64 13.23
N GLN A 577 -12.53 20.13 12.98
CA GLN A 577 -13.75 20.75 13.47
C GLN A 577 -14.62 19.75 14.23
N VAL A 578 -15.31 20.23 15.25
CA VAL A 578 -16.24 19.44 16.06
C VAL A 578 -17.60 20.11 16.11
N SER A 579 -18.64 19.32 15.85
CA SER A 579 -20.02 19.68 16.16
C SER A 579 -20.47 18.95 17.43
N ARG A 580 -21.31 19.64 18.25
CA ARG A 580 -21.93 19.06 19.46
C ARG A 580 -23.45 19.05 19.40
N ASP A 581 -24.01 19.43 18.26
CA ASP A 581 -25.46 19.57 18.03
C ASP A 581 -25.97 18.80 16.80
N GLY A 582 -25.15 17.88 16.26
CA GLY A 582 -25.53 17.01 15.12
C GLY A 582 -25.19 17.59 13.76
N GLY A 583 -24.30 18.57 13.69
CA GLY A 583 -23.83 19.18 12.45
C GLY A 583 -24.41 20.57 12.18
N GLU A 584 -25.21 21.15 13.10
CA GLU A 584 -25.78 22.48 12.93
C GLU A 584 -24.73 23.60 13.12
N LYS A 585 -23.86 23.44 14.14
CA LYS A 585 -22.77 24.37 14.45
C LYS A 585 -21.46 23.64 14.59
N TRP A 586 -20.38 24.29 14.13
CA TRP A 586 -19.04 23.75 14.12
C TRP A 586 -18.08 24.67 14.86
N GLU A 587 -17.17 24.07 15.62
CA GLU A 587 -16.08 24.74 16.33
C GLU A 587 -14.75 24.24 15.74
N GLU A 588 -13.94 25.17 15.22
CA GLU A 588 -12.59 24.88 14.74
C GLU A 588 -11.66 24.74 15.94
N VAL A 589 -10.93 23.64 16.03
CA VAL A 589 -10.10 23.27 17.20
C VAL A 589 -8.67 22.91 16.86
N SER A 590 -8.27 22.95 15.58
CA SER A 590 -6.91 22.63 15.14
C SER A 590 -5.88 23.61 15.70
N GLY A 591 -6.26 24.91 15.85
CA GLY A 591 -5.42 25.94 16.46
C GLY A 591 -5.04 25.68 17.93
N ASN A 592 -5.74 24.79 18.62
CA ASN A 592 -5.47 24.43 20.01
C ASN A 592 -4.37 23.35 20.13
N ILE A 593 -3.95 22.72 19.02
CA ILE A 593 -2.88 21.70 19.04
C ILE A 593 -1.53 22.38 19.00
N THR A 594 -0.74 22.15 20.04
CA THR A 594 0.64 22.66 20.10
C THR A 594 1.63 21.66 19.51
N GLY A 595 2.68 22.16 18.88
CA GLY A 595 3.78 21.31 18.38
C GLY A 595 3.60 20.74 16.99
N ILE A 596 2.51 21.11 16.29
CA ILE A 596 2.30 20.79 14.88
C ILE A 596 2.17 22.09 14.06
N PRO A 597 2.78 22.19 12.87
CA PRO A 597 2.58 23.32 11.96
C PRO A 597 1.14 23.43 11.46
N ALA A 598 0.64 24.64 11.30
CA ALA A 598 -0.67 24.89 10.69
C ALA A 598 -0.73 24.31 9.25
N GLY A 599 -1.92 23.93 8.81
CA GLY A 599 -2.13 23.33 7.49
C GLY A 599 -1.61 21.90 7.35
N SER A 600 -1.39 21.19 8.48
CA SER A 600 -0.96 19.79 8.46
C SER A 600 -2.09 18.86 8.05
N TYR A 601 -1.87 18.01 7.06
CA TYR A 601 -2.83 17.02 6.55
C TYR A 601 -3.34 16.12 7.70
N VAL A 602 -4.65 16.15 7.98
CA VAL A 602 -5.28 15.34 9.04
C VAL A 602 -5.58 13.95 8.49
N SER A 603 -4.74 12.96 8.78
CA SER A 603 -4.93 11.61 8.22
C SER A 603 -6.13 10.87 8.83
N ARG A 604 -6.41 11.06 10.12
CA ARG A 604 -7.57 10.44 10.77
C ARG A 604 -8.09 11.29 11.94
N VAL A 605 -9.41 11.35 12.10
CA VAL A 605 -10.09 11.69 13.36
C VAL A 605 -10.86 10.48 13.84
N LEU A 606 -10.87 10.22 15.16
CA LEU A 606 -11.57 9.11 15.79
C LEU A 606 -12.18 9.53 17.11
N SER A 607 -13.52 9.54 17.20
CA SER A 607 -14.24 9.70 18.47
C SER A 607 -14.03 8.47 19.33
N SER A 608 -13.71 8.68 20.62
CA SER A 608 -13.45 7.61 21.58
C SER A 608 -14.74 7.05 22.20
N ILE A 609 -14.71 5.78 22.62
CA ILE A 609 -15.72 5.19 23.49
C ILE A 609 -15.55 5.57 24.96
N ARG A 610 -14.47 6.30 25.32
CA ARG A 610 -14.16 6.68 26.70
C ARG A 610 -15.19 7.66 27.27
N ASP A 611 -15.41 8.74 26.58
CA ASP A 611 -16.42 9.75 26.89
C ASP A 611 -16.78 10.57 25.64
N ARG A 612 -17.82 11.42 25.76
CA ARG A 612 -18.37 12.21 24.64
C ARG A 612 -17.42 13.30 24.12
N GLY A 613 -16.53 13.78 24.96
CA GLY A 613 -15.57 14.85 24.61
C GLY A 613 -14.24 14.31 24.12
N SER A 614 -14.02 13.00 24.20
CA SER A 614 -12.76 12.38 23.83
C SER A 614 -12.69 12.05 22.36
N ALA A 615 -11.54 12.38 21.75
CA ALA A 615 -11.21 12.02 20.40
C ALA A 615 -9.70 11.90 20.21
N TYR A 616 -9.31 11.17 19.18
CA TYR A 616 -7.93 11.07 18.70
C TYR A 616 -7.81 11.73 17.34
N VAL A 617 -6.62 12.26 17.04
CA VAL A 617 -6.27 12.76 15.72
C VAL A 617 -4.86 12.34 15.34
N THR A 618 -4.70 11.97 14.06
CA THR A 618 -3.39 11.68 13.48
C THR A 618 -3.14 12.59 12.29
N PHE A 619 -1.85 12.82 11.98
CA PHE A 619 -1.46 13.68 10.87
C PHE A 619 -0.36 13.03 10.04
N ASP A 620 -0.41 13.32 8.75
CA ASP A 620 0.59 12.95 7.78
C ASP A 620 1.29 14.20 7.22
N ARG A 621 2.59 14.33 7.49
CA ARG A 621 3.38 15.47 7.04
C ARG A 621 4.52 15.11 6.09
N HIS A 622 4.52 13.88 5.54
CA HIS A 622 5.58 13.48 4.60
C HIS A 622 5.63 14.41 3.37
N ARG A 623 4.47 14.96 2.93
CA ARG A 623 4.36 15.88 1.80
C ARG A 623 5.03 17.24 2.04
N GLU A 624 5.32 17.56 3.30
CA GLU A 624 6.12 18.74 3.73
C GLU A 624 7.56 18.37 4.09
N GLY A 625 7.96 17.08 3.97
CA GLY A 625 9.28 16.56 4.35
C GLY A 625 9.48 16.47 5.87
N ASP A 626 8.41 16.47 6.62
CA ASP A 626 8.42 16.27 8.06
C ASP A 626 7.98 14.83 8.38
N TRP A 627 8.95 14.04 8.81
CA TRP A 627 8.77 12.60 9.06
C TRP A 627 8.49 12.28 10.53
N LYS A 628 8.14 13.27 11.36
CA LYS A 628 7.77 13.00 12.75
C LYS A 628 6.38 12.35 12.80
N PRO A 629 6.17 11.38 13.71
CA PRO A 629 4.84 10.88 13.98
C PRO A 629 4.04 11.94 14.74
N TYR A 630 2.76 12.10 14.36
CA TYR A 630 1.86 13.04 15.00
C TYR A 630 0.57 12.33 15.38
N VAL A 631 0.34 12.15 16.68
CA VAL A 631 -0.85 11.54 17.28
C VAL A 631 -1.20 12.35 18.52
N TYR A 632 -2.46 12.77 18.63
CA TYR A 632 -2.95 13.54 19.77
C TYR A 632 -4.26 12.99 20.27
N ARG A 633 -4.55 13.22 21.55
CA ARG A 633 -5.83 12.96 22.21
C ARG A 633 -6.37 14.23 22.86
N THR A 634 -7.67 14.44 22.76
CA THR A 634 -8.45 15.37 23.58
C THR A 634 -9.44 14.64 24.45
N GLU A 635 -9.86 15.28 25.58
CA GLU A 635 -10.93 14.79 26.47
C GLU A 635 -11.99 15.88 26.72
N ASP A 636 -11.89 17.03 26.03
CA ASP A 636 -12.68 18.23 26.28
C ASP A 636 -13.19 18.90 24.99
N TYR A 637 -13.52 18.08 23.97
CA TYR A 637 -13.98 18.55 22.64
C TYR A 637 -12.94 19.40 21.90
N GLY A 638 -11.65 19.09 22.05
CA GLY A 638 -10.57 19.75 21.33
C GLY A 638 -10.12 21.08 21.93
N LYS A 639 -10.52 21.44 23.14
CA LYS A 639 -9.99 22.63 23.83
C LYS A 639 -8.55 22.44 24.24
N THR A 640 -8.18 21.22 24.66
CA THR A 640 -6.81 20.84 24.97
C THR A 640 -6.45 19.52 24.32
N TRP A 641 -5.16 19.37 23.94
CA TRP A 641 -4.65 18.19 23.27
C TRP A 641 -3.36 17.68 23.92
N VAL A 642 -3.27 16.38 24.06
CA VAL A 642 -2.09 15.68 24.62
C VAL A 642 -1.43 14.87 23.52
N PRO A 643 -0.11 15.03 23.26
CA PRO A 643 0.61 14.22 22.28
C PRO A 643 0.80 12.78 22.77
N LEU A 644 0.63 11.81 21.88
CA LEU A 644 0.75 10.37 22.13
C LEU A 644 1.80 9.74 21.18
N THR A 645 3.04 10.22 21.20
CA THR A 645 4.06 9.83 20.23
C THR A 645 5.21 9.02 20.82
N ARG A 646 5.20 8.76 22.13
CA ARG A 646 6.28 8.06 22.82
C ARG A 646 6.40 6.61 22.33
N GLY A 647 7.60 6.24 21.86
CA GLY A 647 7.88 4.90 21.33
C GLY A 647 7.60 4.73 19.85
N LEU A 648 7.02 5.75 19.16
CA LEU A 648 6.87 5.71 17.71
C LEU A 648 8.17 6.14 17.01
N PRO A 649 8.57 5.44 15.94
CA PRO A 649 9.68 5.87 15.09
C PRO A 649 9.27 7.06 14.20
N SER A 650 10.23 7.57 13.47
CA SER A 650 9.98 8.51 12.38
C SER A 650 9.13 7.86 11.30
N GLY A 651 8.10 8.56 10.82
CA GLY A 651 7.17 8.13 9.78
C GLY A 651 5.78 8.73 9.96
N SER A 652 4.98 8.72 8.88
CA SER A 652 3.57 9.15 8.91
C SER A 652 2.72 8.17 9.72
N VAL A 653 1.68 8.70 10.36
CA VAL A 653 0.64 7.89 10.98
C VAL A 653 -0.64 8.03 10.15
N ASN A 654 -1.11 6.94 9.57
CA ASN A 654 -2.22 6.94 8.61
C ASN A 654 -3.58 6.75 9.30
N VAL A 655 -3.62 5.89 10.31
CA VAL A 655 -4.86 5.49 10.97
C VAL A 655 -4.65 5.17 12.44
N ILE A 656 -5.69 5.41 13.24
CA ILE A 656 -5.81 4.96 14.63
C ILE A 656 -7.14 4.23 14.83
N ALA A 657 -7.11 3.12 15.56
CA ALA A 657 -8.30 2.35 15.95
C ALA A 657 -8.29 2.08 17.47
N GLU A 658 -9.46 2.16 18.08
CA GLU A 658 -9.68 1.91 19.52
C GLU A 658 -10.40 0.59 19.72
N HIS A 659 -9.95 -0.22 20.68
CA HIS A 659 -10.58 -1.51 20.98
C HIS A 659 -12.00 -1.30 21.57
N PRO A 660 -13.04 -1.97 21.05
CA PRO A 660 -14.43 -1.69 21.44
C PRO A 660 -14.77 -1.99 22.90
N ASP A 661 -14.01 -2.83 23.59
CA ASP A 661 -14.26 -3.19 25.00
C ASP A 661 -13.31 -2.51 25.98
N ASN A 662 -12.20 -1.92 25.49
CA ASN A 662 -11.21 -1.28 26.34
C ASN A 662 -10.55 -0.08 25.64
N PRO A 663 -10.91 1.17 26.00
CA PRO A 663 -10.39 2.37 25.38
C PRO A 663 -8.89 2.63 25.67
N ASP A 664 -8.25 1.85 26.55
CA ASP A 664 -6.82 1.92 26.78
C ASP A 664 -6.01 1.14 25.73
N VAL A 665 -6.70 0.28 24.93
CA VAL A 665 -6.07 -0.51 23.86
C VAL A 665 -6.29 0.18 22.53
N LEU A 666 -5.20 0.62 21.95
CA LEU A 666 -5.18 1.37 20.69
C LEU A 666 -4.25 0.72 19.68
N PHE A 667 -4.61 0.80 18.41
CA PHE A 667 -3.77 0.37 17.29
C PHE A 667 -3.50 1.54 16.36
N LEU A 668 -2.27 1.63 15.83
CA LEU A 668 -1.90 2.59 14.80
C LEU A 668 -1.41 1.84 13.56
N GLY A 669 -1.82 2.31 12.37
CA GLY A 669 -1.25 1.96 11.08
C GLY A 669 -0.32 3.07 10.59
N THR A 670 0.85 2.67 10.12
CA THR A 670 1.87 3.58 9.56
C THR A 670 2.32 3.10 8.18
N GLU A 671 3.24 3.82 7.55
CA GLU A 671 3.84 3.43 6.27
C GLU A 671 4.54 2.05 6.29
N HIS A 672 4.93 1.53 7.45
CA HIS A 672 5.79 0.35 7.48
C HIS A 672 5.39 -0.70 8.53
N ALA A 673 4.45 -0.38 9.43
CA ALA A 673 4.13 -1.26 10.55
C ALA A 673 2.81 -0.92 11.23
N VAL A 674 2.32 -1.87 12.02
CA VAL A 674 1.27 -1.68 13.03
C VAL A 674 1.91 -1.48 14.40
N TYR A 675 1.35 -0.58 15.19
CA TYR A 675 1.74 -0.35 16.58
C TYR A 675 0.55 -0.55 17.50
N LEU A 676 0.82 -1.10 18.68
CA LEU A 676 -0.14 -1.36 19.75
C LEU A 676 0.21 -0.53 20.99
N SER A 677 -0.79 0.08 21.60
CA SER A 677 -0.73 0.57 22.97
C SER A 677 -1.77 -0.16 23.81
N VAL A 678 -1.42 -0.51 25.04
CA VAL A 678 -2.33 -1.08 26.05
C VAL A 678 -2.49 -0.17 27.27
N ASN A 679 -2.09 1.10 27.12
CA ASN A 679 -2.07 2.11 28.17
C ASN A 679 -2.47 3.51 27.66
N ALA A 680 -3.55 3.53 26.85
CA ALA A 680 -4.16 4.73 26.30
C ALA A 680 -3.19 5.64 25.49
N GLY A 681 -2.25 5.05 24.75
CA GLY A 681 -1.29 5.78 23.91
C GLY A 681 -0.09 6.34 24.68
N SER A 682 0.08 6.00 25.96
CA SER A 682 1.24 6.46 26.74
C SER A 682 2.55 5.88 26.22
N ASP A 683 2.52 4.66 25.70
CA ASP A 683 3.62 3.97 25.01
C ASP A 683 3.09 3.16 23.83
N TRP A 684 3.92 3.01 22.81
CA TRP A 684 3.62 2.21 21.62
C TRP A 684 4.66 1.11 21.41
N THR A 685 4.18 -0.08 21.11
CA THR A 685 5.00 -1.25 20.79
C THR A 685 4.73 -1.69 19.37
N LYS A 686 5.78 -1.93 18.57
CA LYS A 686 5.63 -2.47 17.22
C LYS A 686 5.02 -3.88 17.28
N PHE A 687 3.91 -4.08 16.60
CA PHE A 687 3.27 -5.39 16.47
C PHE A 687 3.83 -6.08 15.22
N LYS A 688 5.01 -6.69 15.35
CA LYS A 688 5.68 -7.35 14.21
C LYS A 688 5.06 -8.71 13.94
N SER A 689 5.12 -9.67 14.87
CA SER A 689 4.72 -11.06 14.65
C SER A 689 5.09 -11.51 13.21
N ASN A 690 4.17 -12.06 12.43
CA ASN A 690 4.35 -12.45 11.03
C ASN A 690 3.92 -11.39 10.01
N LEU A 691 3.66 -10.14 10.45
CA LEU A 691 3.27 -9.08 9.53
C LEU A 691 4.42 -8.65 8.61
N PRO A 692 4.16 -8.44 7.30
CA PRO A 692 5.15 -7.87 6.40
C PRO A 692 5.41 -6.40 6.70
N THR A 693 6.56 -5.90 6.31
CA THR A 693 6.74 -4.46 6.14
C THR A 693 5.91 -4.01 4.95
N THR A 694 4.92 -3.16 5.17
CA THR A 694 4.05 -2.58 4.14
C THR A 694 3.29 -1.39 4.72
N LEU A 695 2.60 -0.66 3.87
CA LEU A 695 1.74 0.45 4.23
C LEU A 695 0.41 -0.07 4.80
N TYR A 696 0.01 0.41 5.98
CA TYR A 696 -1.26 0.09 6.64
C TYR A 696 -2.16 1.32 6.62
N ASP A 697 -3.10 1.35 5.65
CA ASP A 697 -3.94 2.51 5.39
C ASP A 697 -5.19 2.54 6.26
N ASP A 698 -5.75 1.39 6.56
CA ASP A 698 -6.94 1.34 7.41
C ASP A 698 -6.94 0.13 8.36
N LEU A 699 -7.54 0.32 9.54
CA LEU A 699 -7.64 -0.65 10.61
C LEU A 699 -9.08 -0.69 11.12
N LEU A 700 -9.61 -1.91 11.33
CA LEU A 700 -10.94 -2.13 11.88
C LEU A 700 -10.90 -3.25 12.91
N ILE A 701 -11.52 -3.04 14.08
CA ILE A 701 -11.74 -4.11 15.05
C ILE A 701 -13.21 -4.51 14.97
N HIS A 702 -13.47 -5.76 14.57
CA HIS A 702 -14.84 -6.24 14.40
C HIS A 702 -15.57 -6.26 15.77
N PRO A 703 -16.72 -5.57 15.90
CA PRO A 703 -17.31 -5.32 17.24
C PRO A 703 -17.80 -6.58 17.94
N ARG A 704 -18.20 -7.63 17.19
CA ARG A 704 -18.63 -8.92 17.76
C ARG A 704 -17.46 -9.88 17.95
N GLU A 705 -16.67 -10.10 16.89
CA GLU A 705 -15.60 -11.11 16.87
C GLU A 705 -14.31 -10.64 17.54
N LYS A 706 -14.15 -9.31 17.71
CA LYS A 706 -12.91 -8.69 18.24
C LYS A 706 -11.69 -9.01 17.38
N ASP A 707 -11.91 -9.38 16.13
CA ASP A 707 -10.83 -9.57 15.16
C ASP A 707 -10.31 -8.21 14.72
N LEU A 708 -8.98 -8.04 14.69
CA LEU A 708 -8.34 -6.88 14.10
C LEU A 708 -8.11 -7.15 12.60
N VAL A 709 -8.79 -6.39 11.76
CA VAL A 709 -8.64 -6.43 10.30
C VAL A 709 -7.75 -5.29 9.87
N LEU A 710 -6.74 -5.61 9.09
CA LEU A 710 -5.77 -4.66 8.54
C LEU A 710 -5.99 -4.54 7.02
N GLY A 711 -6.27 -3.35 6.53
CA GLY A 711 -6.23 -3.00 5.10
C GLY A 711 -4.86 -2.45 4.74
N THR A 712 -4.13 -3.16 3.90
CA THR A 712 -2.78 -2.76 3.50
C THR A 712 -2.75 -2.21 2.08
N HIS A 713 -1.84 -1.30 1.82
CA HIS A 713 -1.62 -0.77 0.47
C HIS A 713 -0.49 -1.52 -0.23
N GLY A 714 -0.73 -2.83 -0.54
CA GLY A 714 0.23 -3.65 -1.27
C GLY A 714 0.37 -5.11 -0.81
N ARG A 715 -0.32 -5.51 0.26
CA ARG A 715 -0.29 -6.90 0.78
C ARG A 715 -1.68 -7.44 1.11
N SER A 716 -2.73 -6.89 0.48
CA SER A 716 -4.13 -7.30 0.69
C SER A 716 -4.58 -7.20 2.15
N PHE A 717 -5.51 -8.03 2.60
CA PHE A 717 -6.01 -8.02 3.97
C PHE A 717 -5.27 -8.99 4.87
N TRP A 718 -5.08 -8.58 6.14
CA TRP A 718 -4.59 -9.41 7.22
C TRP A 718 -5.56 -9.37 8.40
N VAL A 719 -5.74 -10.49 9.10
CA VAL A 719 -6.66 -10.61 10.22
C VAL A 719 -5.97 -11.26 11.41
N LEU A 720 -6.00 -10.58 12.56
CA LEU A 720 -5.69 -11.18 13.85
C LEU A 720 -7.01 -11.60 14.50
N ASP A 721 -7.25 -12.89 14.63
CA ASP A 721 -8.42 -13.42 15.29
C ASP A 721 -8.36 -13.12 16.78
N ASP A 722 -9.46 -12.61 17.35
CA ASP A 722 -9.69 -12.42 18.80
C ASP A 722 -8.61 -11.60 19.53
N THR A 723 -8.79 -10.29 19.56
CA THR A 723 -7.92 -9.36 20.31
C THR A 723 -8.32 -9.20 21.80
N SER A 724 -9.31 -9.94 22.29
CA SER A 724 -9.76 -9.86 23.69
C SER A 724 -8.63 -10.05 24.73
N PRO A 725 -7.60 -10.88 24.51
CA PRO A 725 -6.47 -10.97 25.42
C PRO A 725 -5.73 -9.65 25.62
N LEU A 726 -5.69 -8.78 24.61
CA LEU A 726 -5.07 -7.46 24.71
C LEU A 726 -5.93 -6.52 25.56
N ALA A 727 -7.25 -6.64 25.50
CA ALA A 727 -8.17 -5.86 26.33
C ALA A 727 -8.09 -6.22 27.83
N GLU A 728 -7.74 -7.46 28.16
CA GLU A 728 -7.55 -7.94 29.53
C GLU A 728 -6.13 -7.68 30.07
N TRP A 729 -5.16 -7.35 29.19
CA TRP A 729 -3.73 -7.31 29.51
C TRP A 729 -3.40 -6.54 30.78
N SER A 730 -3.89 -5.33 30.94
CA SER A 730 -3.58 -4.45 32.09
C SER A 730 -3.91 -5.06 33.45
N THR A 731 -4.83 -6.01 33.52
CA THR A 731 -5.27 -6.65 34.77
C THR A 731 -4.61 -8.01 35.03
N VAL A 732 -3.90 -8.57 34.03
CA VAL A 732 -3.40 -9.96 34.10
C VAL A 732 -1.91 -10.12 33.86
N TYR A 733 -1.21 -9.11 33.31
CA TYR A 733 0.19 -9.19 32.88
C TYR A 733 1.18 -9.70 33.93
N ASN A 734 0.90 -9.53 35.22
CA ASN A 734 1.75 -9.95 36.33
C ASN A 734 1.28 -11.24 37.03
N LYS A 735 0.18 -11.85 36.55
CA LYS A 735 -0.31 -13.12 37.15
C LYS A 735 0.65 -14.26 36.82
N PRO A 736 0.92 -15.19 37.76
CA PRO A 736 1.77 -16.35 37.47
C PRO A 736 1.30 -17.19 36.30
N VAL A 737 -0.03 -17.40 36.19
CA VAL A 737 -0.72 -18.08 35.09
C VAL A 737 -2.10 -17.43 34.93
N HIS A 738 -2.54 -17.25 33.71
CA HIS A 738 -3.86 -16.76 33.37
C HIS A 738 -4.36 -17.42 32.08
N VAL A 739 -5.65 -17.78 32.07
CA VAL A 739 -6.39 -18.16 30.86
C VAL A 739 -7.33 -17.02 30.54
N PHE A 740 -7.19 -16.42 29.37
CA PHE A 740 -8.05 -15.34 28.93
C PHE A 740 -9.46 -15.80 28.63
N SER A 741 -10.39 -14.87 28.57
CA SER A 741 -11.78 -15.15 28.18
C SER A 741 -11.81 -15.84 26.81
N VAL A 742 -12.54 -16.93 26.71
CA VAL A 742 -12.65 -17.70 25.47
C VAL A 742 -13.98 -17.34 24.80
N ARG A 743 -13.90 -16.79 23.57
CA ARG A 743 -15.11 -16.48 22.81
C ARG A 743 -15.86 -17.74 22.36
N ALA A 744 -17.15 -17.61 22.06
CA ALA A 744 -17.94 -18.69 21.48
C ALA A 744 -17.35 -19.11 20.13
N ALA A 745 -17.17 -20.41 19.95
CA ALA A 745 -16.63 -20.96 18.70
C ALA A 745 -17.75 -21.64 17.90
N THR A 746 -17.72 -21.47 16.60
CA THR A 746 -18.64 -22.11 15.67
C THR A 746 -18.09 -23.45 15.21
N LEU A 747 -18.86 -24.51 15.37
CA LEU A 747 -18.55 -25.83 14.83
C LEU A 747 -18.88 -25.83 13.35
N PHE A 748 -17.88 -25.73 12.49
CA PHE A 748 -18.03 -25.83 11.05
C PHE A 748 -17.91 -27.27 10.57
N HIS A 749 -18.70 -27.63 9.55
CA HIS A 749 -18.45 -28.81 8.74
C HIS A 749 -17.76 -28.37 7.46
N TYR A 750 -16.48 -28.65 7.34
CA TYR A 750 -15.73 -28.34 6.14
C TYR A 750 -16.32 -29.07 4.94
N TRP A 751 -16.35 -28.33 3.84
CA TRP A 751 -16.75 -28.83 2.55
C TRP A 751 -15.51 -29.11 1.71
N LYS A 752 -15.40 -30.31 1.18
CA LYS A 752 -14.36 -30.62 0.19
C LYS A 752 -14.92 -30.45 -1.20
N ASP A 753 -14.38 -29.52 -1.94
CA ASP A 753 -14.58 -29.45 -3.38
C ASP A 753 -14.07 -30.75 -4.04
N THR A 754 -14.82 -31.26 -5.01
CA THR A 754 -14.39 -32.42 -5.80
C THR A 754 -13.42 -32.07 -6.90
N SER A 755 -13.20 -30.80 -7.21
CA SER A 755 -12.19 -30.32 -8.15
C SER A 755 -10.78 -30.39 -7.54
N TYR A 756 -9.81 -30.74 -8.35
CA TYR A 756 -8.39 -30.76 -7.98
C TYR A 756 -7.72 -29.53 -8.58
N ARG A 757 -7.60 -28.43 -7.80
CA ARG A 757 -7.18 -27.11 -8.25
C ARG A 757 -5.67 -26.94 -8.36
N ALA A 758 -4.88 -27.95 -8.00
CA ALA A 758 -3.42 -27.84 -7.90
C ALA A 758 -2.96 -26.64 -7.05
N GLN A 759 -1.92 -25.92 -7.43
CA GLN A 759 -1.31 -24.84 -6.61
C GLN A 759 -1.25 -23.49 -7.32
N GLU A 760 -1.76 -23.39 -8.55
CA GLU A 760 -1.76 -22.12 -9.29
C GLU A 760 -2.73 -21.08 -8.69
N GLU A 761 -3.76 -21.54 -8.00
CA GLU A 761 -4.69 -20.67 -7.29
C GLU A 761 -4.19 -20.41 -5.86
N TRP A 762 -4.01 -19.14 -5.54
CA TRP A 762 -3.70 -18.73 -4.18
C TRP A 762 -4.94 -18.77 -3.30
N ALA A 763 -4.83 -19.29 -2.08
CA ALA A 763 -5.90 -19.37 -1.10
C ALA A 763 -5.53 -18.61 0.16
N GLY A 764 -6.43 -17.74 0.63
CA GLY A 764 -6.31 -17.08 1.93
C GLY A 764 -6.53 -18.05 3.09
N GLU A 765 -5.94 -17.76 4.22
CA GLU A 765 -6.00 -18.64 5.40
C GLU A 765 -7.36 -18.54 6.12
N ASN A 766 -7.95 -19.66 6.44
CA ASN A 766 -9.07 -19.75 7.40
C ASN A 766 -8.57 -19.54 8.83
N PRO A 767 -9.42 -19.05 9.78
CA PRO A 767 -9.08 -19.01 11.20
C PRO A 767 -8.79 -20.41 11.73
N PRO A 768 -8.03 -20.53 12.84
CA PRO A 768 -7.84 -21.80 13.51
C PRO A 768 -9.20 -22.45 13.81
N TYR A 769 -9.35 -23.71 13.43
CA TYR A 769 -10.62 -24.43 13.60
C TYR A 769 -10.93 -24.69 15.07
N GLY A 770 -12.09 -24.23 15.52
CA GLY A 770 -12.60 -24.48 16.86
C GLY A 770 -12.48 -23.29 17.82
N ALA A 771 -12.35 -23.58 19.10
CA ALA A 771 -12.22 -22.56 20.13
C ALA A 771 -10.75 -22.14 20.31
N ILE A 772 -10.47 -20.88 20.15
CA ILE A 772 -9.14 -20.30 20.42
C ILE A 772 -9.03 -20.07 21.92
N ILE A 773 -8.09 -20.75 22.56
CA ILE A 773 -7.79 -20.62 23.99
C ILE A 773 -6.48 -19.86 24.12
N SER A 774 -6.56 -18.60 24.53
CA SER A 774 -5.40 -17.77 24.82
C SER A 774 -4.99 -17.89 26.28
N TYR A 775 -3.70 -17.94 26.57
CA TYR A 775 -3.18 -18.07 27.94
C TYR A 775 -1.83 -17.36 28.10
N LEU A 776 -1.55 -16.96 29.34
CA LEU A 776 -0.31 -16.33 29.76
C LEU A 776 0.32 -17.15 30.87
N VAL A 777 1.63 -17.40 30.81
CA VAL A 777 2.40 -18.09 31.85
C VAL A 777 3.65 -17.26 32.16
N ASN A 778 3.71 -16.69 33.36
CA ASN A 778 4.88 -15.96 33.86
C ASN A 778 5.77 -16.82 34.78
N SER A 779 5.22 -17.96 35.23
CA SER A 779 5.97 -18.91 36.05
C SER A 779 7.08 -19.58 35.27
N ASP A 780 8.14 -19.96 35.97
CA ASP A 780 9.32 -20.61 35.39
C ASP A 780 9.08 -22.12 35.25
N VAL A 781 8.37 -22.50 34.21
CA VAL A 781 7.97 -23.88 33.90
C VAL A 781 8.14 -24.16 32.41
N ASP A 782 8.55 -25.37 32.05
CA ASP A 782 8.78 -25.74 30.65
C ASP A 782 7.48 -26.05 29.88
N SER A 783 6.42 -26.45 30.60
CA SER A 783 5.15 -26.83 29.97
C SER A 783 3.97 -26.63 30.88
N VAL A 784 2.80 -26.44 30.28
CA VAL A 784 1.48 -26.42 30.97
C VAL A 784 0.58 -27.48 30.39
N THR A 785 -0.34 -27.94 31.25
CA THR A 785 -1.44 -28.85 30.86
C THR A 785 -2.74 -28.06 30.81
N ILE A 786 -3.33 -27.95 29.64
CA ILE A 786 -4.62 -27.31 29.41
C ILE A 786 -5.66 -28.40 29.25
N THR A 787 -6.68 -28.37 30.13
CA THR A 787 -7.76 -29.38 30.18
C THR A 787 -9.09 -28.73 29.87
N VAL A 788 -9.72 -29.17 28.79
CA VAL A 788 -11.09 -28.79 28.42
C VAL A 788 -12.05 -29.75 29.14
N LYS A 789 -12.99 -29.17 29.91
CA LYS A 789 -13.94 -29.94 30.70
C LYS A 789 -15.39 -29.56 30.36
N ARG A 790 -16.27 -30.56 30.41
CA ARG A 790 -17.72 -30.36 30.40
C ARG A 790 -18.22 -30.06 31.81
N ARG A 791 -19.52 -29.68 31.95
CA ARG A 791 -20.20 -29.58 33.26
C ARG A 791 -19.95 -30.82 34.09
N LYS A 792 -19.82 -30.70 35.41
CA LYS A 792 -19.48 -31.77 36.38
C LYS A 792 -18.02 -32.27 36.22
N ASN A 793 -17.10 -31.47 35.76
CA ASN A 793 -15.66 -31.77 35.65
C ASN A 793 -15.30 -32.95 34.76
N GLN A 794 -16.20 -33.40 33.89
CA GLN A 794 -15.88 -34.43 32.90
C GLN A 794 -14.86 -33.87 31.90
N ILE A 795 -13.69 -34.50 31.82
CA ILE A 795 -12.63 -34.14 30.88
C ILE A 795 -13.07 -34.50 29.46
N ILE A 796 -13.01 -33.56 28.56
CA ILE A 796 -13.22 -33.75 27.12
C ILE A 796 -11.90 -33.93 26.40
N ARG A 797 -10.94 -33.04 26.66
CA ARG A 797 -9.62 -33.01 25.95
C ARG A 797 -8.56 -32.52 26.93
N THR A 798 -7.35 -33.00 26.78
CA THR A 798 -6.17 -32.51 27.49
C THR A 798 -5.04 -32.27 26.50
N TYR A 799 -4.37 -31.12 26.61
CA TYR A 799 -3.25 -30.71 25.81
C TYR A 799 -2.06 -30.41 26.71
N ARG A 800 -0.89 -30.86 26.33
CA ARG A 800 0.36 -30.42 26.94
C ARG A 800 1.05 -29.46 25.95
N GLN A 801 1.33 -28.24 26.40
CA GLN A 801 1.92 -27.20 25.58
C GLN A 801 3.25 -26.73 26.17
N PRO A 802 4.27 -26.50 25.35
CA PRO A 802 5.49 -25.81 25.80
C PRO A 802 5.14 -24.37 26.20
N VAL A 803 5.92 -23.81 27.11
CA VAL A 803 5.72 -22.45 27.61
C VAL A 803 6.74 -21.50 27.02
N VAL A 804 6.25 -20.40 26.43
CA VAL A 804 7.04 -19.21 26.17
C VAL A 804 6.69 -18.20 27.28
N LYS A 805 7.60 -18.10 28.26
CA LYS A 805 7.35 -17.30 29.47
C LYS A 805 7.05 -15.84 29.13
N GLY A 806 5.97 -15.32 29.70
CA GLY A 806 5.56 -13.91 29.55
C GLY A 806 4.89 -13.56 28.23
N SER A 807 4.77 -14.50 27.27
CA SER A 807 4.09 -14.31 25.99
C SER A 807 2.63 -14.76 26.06
N ILE A 808 1.75 -14.06 25.31
CA ILE A 808 0.37 -14.50 25.08
C ILE A 808 0.42 -15.66 24.09
N GLN A 809 0.15 -16.86 24.56
CA GLN A 809 0.15 -18.09 23.77
C GLN A 809 -1.26 -18.52 23.40
N ARG A 810 -1.41 -19.28 22.31
CA ARG A 810 -2.69 -19.74 21.78
C ARG A 810 -2.71 -21.24 21.54
N LEU A 811 -3.87 -21.85 21.81
CA LEU A 811 -4.23 -23.22 21.49
C LEU A 811 -5.63 -23.21 20.85
N ALA A 812 -5.80 -23.90 19.73
CA ALA A 812 -7.12 -24.16 19.17
C ALA A 812 -7.63 -25.56 19.59
N TRP A 813 -8.82 -25.60 20.20
CA TRP A 813 -9.51 -26.84 20.44
C TRP A 813 -10.56 -27.07 19.36
N ASP A 814 -10.45 -28.18 18.65
CA ASP A 814 -11.27 -28.61 17.52
C ASP A 814 -12.73 -29.00 17.85
N LEU A 815 -13.20 -28.70 19.05
CA LEU A 815 -14.55 -29.01 19.58
C LEU A 815 -14.88 -30.50 19.55
N LYS A 816 -13.87 -31.37 19.49
CA LYS A 816 -14.02 -32.83 19.39
C LYS A 816 -13.43 -33.54 20.61
N TYR A 817 -13.96 -34.74 20.89
CA TYR A 817 -13.31 -35.71 21.76
C TYR A 817 -12.06 -36.30 21.09
N PRO A 818 -11.13 -36.90 21.85
CA PRO A 818 -10.02 -37.64 21.24
C PRO A 818 -10.55 -38.73 20.29
N PRO A 819 -9.88 -38.99 19.16
CA PRO A 819 -10.27 -40.11 18.32
C PRO A 819 -10.22 -41.43 19.11
N PRO A 820 -11.15 -42.39 18.85
CA PRO A 820 -11.08 -43.71 19.44
C PRO A 820 -9.70 -44.37 19.26
N SER A 821 -9.26 -45.11 20.26
CA SER A 821 -7.94 -45.74 20.25
C SER A 821 -7.70 -46.68 19.06
N SER A 822 -8.77 -47.24 18.48
CA SER A 822 -8.71 -48.06 17.26
C SER A 822 -8.33 -47.27 15.98
N GLN A 823 -8.59 -45.94 15.94
CA GLN A 823 -8.23 -45.10 14.81
C GLN A 823 -6.82 -44.48 14.91
N GLN A 824 -6.17 -44.60 16.05
CA GLN A 824 -4.80 -44.10 16.23
C GLN A 824 -3.73 -44.97 15.51
N ASN A 825 -4.09 -46.19 15.12
CA ASN A 825 -3.17 -47.14 14.49
C ASN A 825 -3.26 -47.20 12.96
N GLU A 826 -4.23 -46.55 12.33
CA GLU A 826 -4.39 -46.63 10.84
C GLU A 826 -3.58 -45.60 10.04
N SER A 827 -2.81 -44.74 10.67
CA SER A 827 -1.98 -43.77 9.94
C SER A 827 -0.53 -44.20 9.69
N LYS A 828 -0.21 -45.47 10.01
CA LYS A 828 1.05 -46.07 9.55
C LYS A 828 0.83 -46.76 8.22
N THR A 829 0.84 -46.05 7.14
CA THR A 829 1.26 -46.51 5.83
C THR A 829 2.76 -46.79 5.95
N GLU A 830 3.12 -48.02 6.35
CA GLU A 830 4.50 -48.46 6.27
C GLU A 830 4.95 -48.34 4.81
N GLY A 831 5.96 -47.51 4.55
CA GLY A 831 6.76 -47.57 3.34
C GLY A 831 6.68 -46.37 2.38
N LEU A 832 5.76 -45.39 2.53
CA LEU A 832 5.79 -44.18 1.73
C LEU A 832 6.22 -42.98 2.61
N GLN A 833 7.51 -42.66 2.57
CA GLN A 833 7.97 -41.36 3.05
C GLN A 833 7.40 -40.29 2.09
N LYS A 834 6.77 -39.24 2.63
CA LYS A 834 6.53 -38.07 1.81
C LYS A 834 7.89 -37.58 1.34
N PRO A 835 8.12 -37.44 0.03
CA PRO A 835 9.38 -36.93 -0.46
C PRO A 835 9.58 -35.52 0.14
N LYS A 836 10.77 -35.26 0.65
CA LYS A 836 11.17 -33.91 1.02
C LYS A 836 11.38 -33.10 -0.27
N PRO A 837 11.27 -31.77 -0.23
CA PRO A 837 11.54 -30.94 -1.42
C PRO A 837 12.86 -31.27 -2.11
N GLU A 838 13.89 -31.64 -1.33
CA GLU A 838 15.22 -32.10 -1.81
C GLU A 838 15.23 -33.48 -2.50
N ASP A 839 14.19 -34.28 -2.32
CA ASP A 839 14.06 -35.61 -2.94
C ASP A 839 13.35 -35.56 -4.30
N ILE A 840 12.82 -34.41 -4.69
CA ILE A 840 11.99 -34.22 -5.90
C ILE A 840 12.75 -33.44 -6.99
N LEU A 841 13.86 -32.78 -6.64
CA LEU A 841 14.69 -32.01 -7.58
C LEU A 841 15.78 -32.87 -8.23
#